data_cdcffce63deab56ef4dda654231ed342
#
_entry.id   cdcffce63deab56ef4dda654231ed342
#
_cell.length_a   1.000
_cell.length_b   1.000
_cell.length_c   1.000
_cell.angle_alpha   90.00
_cell.angle_beta   90.00
_cell.angle_gamma   90.00
#
_symmetry.space_group_name_H-M   'P 1'
#
loop_
_entity.id
_entity.type
_entity.pdbx_description
1 polymer ?
#
loop_
_entity_poly.entity_id
_entity_poly.type
_entity_poly.pdbx_seq_one_letter_code
_entity_poly.pdbx_strand_id
1 'polypeptide(L)'
;MTAPRSTLRLQFHRGFTFDDAAQHVDYFAALGISHLYASPITTAEPGSTHGYDTVDYTQVSAECGGEAGLKRLVDKLRAHNMGLIVDMVPNHMGVGGSSNAWWLDILEWGRHSAYARHFDVDWHSPDPALRGKVLLPTLGAAYGDELAAGRIALRFAAASGRFYIGYGPHVFPVCPIDYASILQSADRADLSALAERFHGLTTQPTDQPRAAEGRDALREFVTQNGESAIEFVLQAYAPEDPVTRDRLHRLIERQHFRLAWWRTASDEVNWRRFFDISTLAGVRVERPEVFDAVHALVFRLYQERLVDGLRIDHIDGLAEPREYCQRLRQRLTELRDTAPYVVVEKILGRGEPLRDDWPVDGTTGYDFMNDVGALLHDPAGAEPLARTWAELTGRSPRFADEALAARRKILAENLSAELDRAARALHRIARDSLTTRDFTFTTLRRVLTELVVHFPVYRIYPQSGLRSAADNHDFEQALAGARAALSRADHVALERVNAWLGGSADDTPPTRAGIAPQQAQNGVPPSHANSSRRTAQTLFSQLTAPVAAKAIEDTACYRYGRLLSRNEVGSDPGEFALSVEQFHAANLERSQRFPHALLATATHDHKRGEDVRARLAVLSEIADDWGATLRAWSTLNAPQRRSLDGKPISTVGPGQGASAAWAPGPAAEAMLYQTLVGCWPPELQVDDEAAVRELAERVAQWQLKALREAKLQTNWLAPDEAYEAGCRDFLFDILAPQRRDGFLKELSAFVARISRAGALNSLQQTVLRLASPGIPDLYQGTELWDFSLVDPDNRRPVDFAKREAWLVETPPSEFLPNWRNGRVKLAVIQRVLALRAHLPELLSQSTYLPLAVRGAHASNVIAFARRHGNAWAVVVGGGRAPPPRGAPPAHAEGGKAPRG
;
A
#
# COMPACT_ATOMS: atom_id res chain seq x y z
N MET A 1 -3.69 23.22 -19.82
CA MET A 1 -4.93 23.15 -19.03
C MET A 1 -4.64 23.68 -17.64
N THR A 2 -5.59 24.30 -17.00
CA THR A 2 -5.53 24.65 -15.58
C THR A 2 -5.64 23.38 -14.73
N ALA A 3 -5.35 23.47 -13.44
CA ALA A 3 -5.54 22.36 -12.49
C ALA A 3 -6.94 21.73 -12.62
N PRO A 4 -7.12 20.44 -12.32
CA PRO A 4 -8.43 19.77 -12.36
C PRO A 4 -9.46 20.48 -11.48
N ARG A 5 -10.74 20.43 -11.88
CA ARG A 5 -11.85 20.84 -11.01
C ARG A 5 -12.38 19.69 -10.15
N SER A 6 -12.27 18.47 -10.68
CA SER A 6 -12.67 17.21 -10.07
C SER A 6 -12.00 16.06 -10.80
N THR A 7 -11.78 14.96 -10.11
CA THR A 7 -11.22 13.73 -10.69
C THR A 7 -12.13 12.54 -10.42
N LEU A 8 -12.06 11.53 -11.30
CA LEU A 8 -12.64 10.21 -11.12
C LEU A 8 -11.54 9.19 -11.33
N ARG A 9 -11.18 8.46 -10.25
CA ARG A 9 -10.21 7.37 -10.30
C ARG A 9 -10.82 6.11 -10.89
N LEU A 10 -10.19 5.61 -11.97
CA LEU A 10 -10.53 4.34 -12.64
C LEU A 10 -9.38 3.35 -12.55
N GLN A 11 -9.70 2.09 -12.31
CA GLN A 11 -8.76 0.97 -12.30
C GLN A 11 -8.82 0.25 -13.66
N PHE A 12 -7.75 0.42 -14.45
CA PHE A 12 -7.63 -0.23 -15.76
C PHE A 12 -6.95 -1.59 -15.65
N HIS A 13 -7.49 -2.55 -16.35
CA HIS A 13 -6.99 -3.92 -16.47
C HIS A 13 -7.69 -4.61 -17.66
N ARG A 14 -7.36 -5.86 -17.97
CA ARG A 14 -7.96 -6.62 -19.08
C ARG A 14 -9.50 -6.75 -19.04
N GLY A 15 -10.12 -6.60 -17.87
CA GLY A 15 -11.58 -6.66 -17.70
C GLY A 15 -12.26 -5.30 -17.70
N PHE A 16 -11.50 -4.19 -17.73
CA PHE A 16 -11.98 -2.83 -17.90
C PHE A 16 -10.88 -2.01 -18.56
N THR A 17 -10.97 -1.90 -19.89
CA THR A 17 -9.96 -1.31 -20.76
C THR A 17 -10.20 0.19 -21.01
N PHE A 18 -9.27 0.85 -21.71
CA PHE A 18 -9.48 2.24 -22.19
C PHE A 18 -10.71 2.38 -23.08
N ASP A 19 -10.98 1.36 -23.91
CA ASP A 19 -12.16 1.37 -24.79
C ASP A 19 -13.47 1.20 -24.02
N ASP A 20 -13.46 0.40 -22.93
CA ASP A 20 -14.62 0.31 -22.04
C ASP A 20 -14.89 1.65 -21.34
N ALA A 21 -13.86 2.30 -20.80
CA ALA A 21 -14.02 3.63 -20.21
C ALA A 21 -14.49 4.69 -21.22
N ALA A 22 -14.02 4.60 -22.46
CA ALA A 22 -14.42 5.52 -23.54
C ALA A 22 -15.93 5.48 -23.82
N GLN A 23 -16.59 4.33 -23.57
CA GLN A 23 -18.04 4.21 -23.72
C GLN A 23 -18.82 5.03 -22.68
N HIS A 24 -18.21 5.32 -21.53
CA HIS A 24 -18.84 5.99 -20.40
C HIS A 24 -18.42 7.46 -20.22
N VAL A 25 -17.61 8.02 -21.15
CA VAL A 25 -17.14 9.40 -21.04
C VAL A 25 -18.29 10.40 -21.02
N ASP A 26 -19.37 10.15 -21.78
CA ASP A 26 -20.56 10.98 -21.79
C ASP A 26 -21.20 11.06 -20.38
N TYR A 27 -21.26 9.92 -19.68
CA TYR A 27 -21.70 9.84 -18.28
C TYR A 27 -20.76 10.63 -17.35
N PHE A 28 -19.45 10.44 -17.46
CA PHE A 28 -18.49 11.14 -16.60
C PHE A 28 -18.56 12.66 -16.78
N ALA A 29 -18.71 13.11 -18.01
CA ALA A 29 -18.90 14.54 -18.34
C ALA A 29 -20.22 15.08 -17.77
N ALA A 30 -21.33 14.35 -17.93
CA ALA A 30 -22.65 14.72 -17.41
C ALA A 30 -22.68 14.72 -15.86
N LEU A 31 -21.90 13.88 -15.20
CA LEU A 31 -21.68 13.89 -13.76
C LEU A 31 -20.94 15.15 -13.29
N GLY A 32 -20.14 15.79 -14.17
CA GLY A 32 -19.35 16.98 -13.89
C GLY A 32 -17.88 16.73 -13.62
N ILE A 33 -17.37 15.54 -13.96
CA ILE A 33 -15.94 15.21 -13.87
C ILE A 33 -15.14 16.01 -14.91
N SER A 34 -14.02 16.58 -14.49
CA SER A 34 -13.14 17.34 -15.39
C SER A 34 -11.94 16.54 -15.88
N HIS A 35 -11.49 15.57 -15.09
CA HIS A 35 -10.35 14.72 -15.47
C HIS A 35 -10.61 13.29 -15.03
N LEU A 36 -10.26 12.32 -15.87
CA LEU A 36 -10.06 10.95 -15.40
C LEU A 36 -8.70 10.86 -14.71
N TYR A 37 -8.64 10.02 -13.69
CA TYR A 37 -7.43 9.66 -12.99
C TYR A 37 -7.22 8.15 -13.12
N ALA A 38 -6.34 7.78 -14.06
CA ALA A 38 -6.07 6.39 -14.41
C ALA A 38 -5.13 5.71 -13.41
N SER A 39 -5.38 4.43 -13.08
CA SER A 39 -4.37 3.54 -12.52
C SER A 39 -3.14 3.45 -13.44
N PRO A 40 -2.01 2.84 -13.02
CA PRO A 40 -0.82 2.76 -13.87
C PRO A 40 -1.15 2.18 -15.25
N ILE A 41 -0.68 2.87 -16.29
CA ILE A 41 -0.97 2.52 -17.70
C ILE A 41 0.19 1.82 -18.39
N THR A 42 1.35 1.72 -17.75
CA THR A 42 2.52 1.01 -18.25
C THR A 42 2.31 -0.50 -18.22
N THR A 43 3.10 -1.24 -19.03
CA THR A 43 2.98 -2.72 -19.06
C THR A 43 3.32 -3.31 -17.71
N ALA A 44 2.34 -3.99 -17.11
CA ALA A 44 2.44 -4.68 -15.82
C ALA A 44 2.63 -6.20 -16.02
N GLU A 45 2.79 -6.95 -14.93
CA GLU A 45 2.79 -8.42 -14.98
C GLU A 45 1.51 -8.93 -15.65
N PRO A 46 1.60 -9.98 -16.49
CA PRO A 46 0.43 -10.53 -17.17
C PRO A 46 -0.69 -10.89 -16.20
N GLY A 47 -1.90 -10.38 -16.48
CA GLY A 47 -3.07 -10.61 -15.64
C GLY A 47 -3.18 -9.70 -14.42
N SER A 48 -2.30 -8.73 -14.25
CA SER A 48 -2.40 -7.71 -13.20
C SER A 48 -3.74 -7.00 -13.24
N THR A 49 -4.39 -6.85 -12.07
CA THR A 49 -5.66 -6.14 -11.92
C THR A 49 -5.51 -4.73 -11.36
N HIS A 50 -4.27 -4.29 -11.15
CA HIS A 50 -3.98 -3.00 -10.50
C HIS A 50 -2.88 -2.17 -11.21
N GLY A 51 -1.95 -2.81 -11.94
CA GLY A 51 -0.90 -2.14 -12.72
C GLY A 51 0.33 -1.67 -11.92
N TYR A 52 0.37 -1.86 -10.59
CA TYR A 52 1.52 -1.43 -9.75
C TYR A 52 2.74 -2.34 -9.84
N ASP A 53 2.61 -3.49 -10.46
CA ASP A 53 3.67 -4.46 -10.75
C ASP A 53 4.24 -4.26 -12.16
N THR A 54 4.57 -3.01 -12.51
CA THR A 54 5.13 -2.63 -13.82
C THR A 54 6.36 -3.46 -14.17
N VAL A 55 6.39 -4.04 -15.36
CA VAL A 55 7.52 -4.81 -15.91
C VAL A 55 8.21 -4.13 -17.09
N ASP A 56 7.52 -3.20 -17.76
CA ASP A 56 8.07 -2.44 -18.87
C ASP A 56 7.53 -1.00 -18.86
N TYR A 57 8.42 -0.03 -18.71
CA TYR A 57 8.09 1.40 -18.75
C TYR A 57 8.04 1.99 -20.16
N THR A 58 8.39 1.24 -21.18
CA THR A 58 8.52 1.74 -22.55
C THR A 58 7.22 1.68 -23.34
N GLN A 59 6.22 0.92 -22.84
CA GLN A 59 4.98 0.64 -23.55
C GLN A 59 3.76 0.84 -22.66
N VAL A 60 2.68 1.32 -23.29
CA VAL A 60 1.34 1.30 -22.70
C VAL A 60 0.82 -0.14 -22.68
N SER A 61 0.25 -0.56 -21.57
CA SER A 61 -0.23 -1.93 -21.36
C SER A 61 -1.20 -2.39 -22.46
N ALA A 62 -0.82 -3.45 -23.17
CA ALA A 62 -1.67 -4.06 -24.18
C ALA A 62 -2.96 -4.65 -23.58
N GLU A 63 -2.92 -5.14 -22.32
CA GLU A 63 -4.10 -5.65 -21.59
C GLU A 63 -5.10 -4.55 -21.29
N CYS A 64 -4.66 -3.28 -21.15
CA CYS A 64 -5.53 -2.13 -21.00
C CYS A 64 -6.05 -1.55 -22.34
N GLY A 65 -5.61 -2.09 -23.48
CA GLY A 65 -5.98 -1.63 -24.84
C GLY A 65 -4.83 -0.97 -25.61
N GLY A 66 -3.63 -0.93 -25.04
CA GLY A 66 -2.42 -0.34 -25.65
C GLY A 66 -2.53 1.16 -25.93
N GLU A 67 -1.52 1.72 -26.58
CA GLU A 67 -1.49 3.14 -26.89
C GLU A 67 -2.63 3.58 -27.84
N ALA A 68 -3.08 2.69 -28.72
CA ALA A 68 -4.19 2.98 -29.62
C ALA A 68 -5.52 3.15 -28.87
N GLY A 69 -5.79 2.29 -27.87
CA GLY A 69 -6.95 2.42 -26.97
C GLY A 69 -6.86 3.71 -26.14
N LEU A 70 -5.67 4.01 -25.60
CA LEU A 70 -5.44 5.25 -24.86
C LEU A 70 -5.74 6.48 -25.71
N LYS A 71 -5.31 6.53 -26.98
CA LYS A 71 -5.61 7.64 -27.90
C LYS A 71 -7.12 7.80 -28.13
N ARG A 72 -7.85 6.69 -28.35
CA ARG A 72 -9.30 6.74 -28.51
C ARG A 72 -10.01 7.28 -27.27
N LEU A 73 -9.60 6.83 -26.07
CA LEU A 73 -10.12 7.36 -24.81
C LEU A 73 -9.85 8.87 -24.71
N VAL A 74 -8.61 9.29 -24.96
CA VAL A 74 -8.22 10.72 -24.86
C VAL A 74 -8.98 11.56 -25.87
N ASP A 75 -9.14 11.12 -27.12
CA ASP A 75 -9.93 11.85 -28.13
C ASP A 75 -11.38 12.05 -27.64
N LYS A 76 -11.99 11.03 -27.05
CA LYS A 76 -13.33 11.12 -26.47
C LYS A 76 -13.37 12.09 -25.28
N LEU A 77 -12.35 12.06 -24.39
CA LEU A 77 -12.21 13.01 -23.29
C LEU A 77 -12.10 14.45 -23.80
N ARG A 78 -11.29 14.71 -24.83
CA ARG A 78 -11.09 16.05 -25.41
C ARG A 78 -12.37 16.59 -26.02
N ALA A 79 -13.22 15.76 -26.61
CA ALA A 79 -14.53 16.17 -27.13
C ALA A 79 -15.43 16.74 -26.01
N HIS A 80 -15.21 16.35 -24.76
CA HIS A 80 -15.92 16.87 -23.58
C HIS A 80 -15.09 17.87 -22.75
N ASN A 81 -13.96 18.39 -23.28
CA ASN A 81 -13.01 19.23 -22.53
C ASN A 81 -12.49 18.60 -21.23
N MET A 82 -12.41 17.29 -21.19
CA MET A 82 -11.86 16.53 -20.07
C MET A 82 -10.38 16.21 -20.27
N GLY A 83 -9.66 16.11 -19.15
CA GLY A 83 -8.25 15.73 -19.10
C GLY A 83 -8.01 14.33 -18.57
N LEU A 84 -6.73 13.92 -18.57
CA LEU A 84 -6.27 12.63 -18.06
C LEU A 84 -5.07 12.83 -17.15
N ILE A 85 -5.16 12.32 -15.91
CA ILE A 85 -4.07 12.17 -14.97
C ILE A 85 -3.70 10.69 -14.95
N VAL A 86 -2.42 10.37 -14.97
CA VAL A 86 -1.96 8.98 -14.89
C VAL A 86 -1.13 8.72 -13.65
N ASP A 87 -1.28 7.51 -13.14
CA ASP A 87 -0.50 7.00 -12.02
C ASP A 87 0.86 6.50 -12.51
N MET A 88 1.93 6.97 -11.87
CA MET A 88 3.31 6.62 -12.19
C MET A 88 3.95 5.92 -11.00
N VAL A 89 4.52 4.74 -11.24
CA VAL A 89 5.15 3.89 -10.21
C VAL A 89 6.67 3.93 -10.35
N PRO A 90 7.38 4.93 -9.80
CA PRO A 90 8.83 5.06 -10.00
C PRO A 90 9.65 4.25 -9.01
N ASN A 91 9.09 3.79 -7.90
CA ASN A 91 9.82 3.19 -6.79
C ASN A 91 10.25 1.75 -7.04
N HIS A 92 9.49 0.97 -7.82
CA HIS A 92 9.70 -0.47 -7.96
C HIS A 92 9.18 -1.01 -9.28
N MET A 93 9.62 -2.24 -9.62
CA MET A 93 9.15 -3.02 -10.76
C MET A 93 8.77 -4.43 -10.33
N GLY A 94 7.85 -5.05 -11.08
CA GLY A 94 7.54 -6.47 -11.00
C GLY A 94 8.74 -7.33 -11.42
N VAL A 95 9.09 -8.31 -10.60
CA VAL A 95 10.20 -9.26 -10.83
C VAL A 95 9.80 -10.70 -10.50
N GLY A 96 8.53 -10.92 -10.22
CA GLY A 96 7.99 -12.24 -9.86
C GLY A 96 7.82 -13.19 -11.03
N GLY A 97 7.69 -12.65 -12.24
CA GLY A 97 7.53 -13.40 -13.49
C GLY A 97 8.77 -13.41 -14.38
N SER A 98 8.55 -13.70 -15.66
CA SER A 98 9.59 -13.70 -16.70
C SER A 98 9.47 -12.52 -17.67
N SER A 99 8.66 -11.51 -17.34
CA SER A 99 8.27 -10.42 -18.24
C SER A 99 9.20 -9.20 -18.15
N ASN A 100 9.95 -9.06 -17.05
CA ASN A 100 10.83 -7.91 -16.82
C ASN A 100 12.21 -8.13 -17.47
N ALA A 101 12.41 -7.56 -18.66
CA ALA A 101 13.65 -7.69 -19.41
C ALA A 101 14.89 -7.12 -18.67
N TRP A 102 14.72 -6.02 -17.91
CA TRP A 102 15.83 -5.44 -17.14
C TRP A 102 16.29 -6.37 -16.02
N TRP A 103 15.33 -7.00 -15.34
CA TRP A 103 15.65 -7.95 -14.27
C TRP A 103 16.29 -9.23 -14.80
N LEU A 104 15.77 -9.78 -15.89
CA LEU A 104 16.34 -10.96 -16.54
C LEU A 104 17.78 -10.71 -17.01
N ASP A 105 18.06 -9.52 -17.55
CA ASP A 105 19.43 -9.16 -17.95
C ASP A 105 20.39 -9.10 -16.75
N ILE A 106 19.92 -8.62 -15.59
CA ILE A 106 20.71 -8.64 -14.35
C ILE A 106 20.99 -10.08 -13.90
N LEU A 107 20.02 -10.97 -14.01
CA LEU A 107 20.22 -12.37 -13.65
C LEU A 107 21.17 -13.08 -14.61
N GLU A 108 21.18 -12.68 -15.90
CA GLU A 108 22.08 -13.24 -16.92
C GLU A 108 23.53 -12.73 -16.79
N TRP A 109 23.73 -11.42 -16.56
CA TRP A 109 25.05 -10.77 -16.62
C TRP A 109 25.58 -10.24 -15.27
N GLY A 110 24.79 -10.36 -14.21
CA GLY A 110 25.15 -9.88 -12.87
C GLY A 110 25.42 -8.37 -12.85
N ARG A 111 26.48 -7.98 -12.14
CA ARG A 111 26.90 -6.57 -12.03
C ARG A 111 27.38 -5.93 -13.34
N HIS A 112 27.60 -6.71 -14.38
CA HIS A 112 28.01 -6.26 -15.70
C HIS A 112 26.82 -6.06 -16.66
N SER A 113 25.60 -6.34 -16.23
CA SER A 113 24.38 -5.97 -16.92
C SER A 113 24.30 -4.46 -17.12
N ALA A 114 23.76 -4.02 -18.24
CA ALA A 114 23.45 -2.61 -18.47
C ALA A 114 22.47 -2.06 -17.41
N TYR A 115 21.64 -2.92 -16.84
CA TYR A 115 20.62 -2.58 -15.85
C TYR A 115 21.04 -2.84 -14.39
N ALA A 116 22.27 -3.27 -14.12
CA ALA A 116 22.78 -3.55 -12.77
C ALA A 116 22.68 -2.34 -11.83
N ARG A 117 22.60 -1.13 -12.39
CA ARG A 117 22.45 0.14 -11.66
C ARG A 117 21.00 0.61 -11.55
N HIS A 118 20.07 -0.03 -12.24
CA HIS A 118 18.64 0.34 -12.23
C HIS A 118 17.96 -0.11 -10.96
N PHE A 119 18.38 -1.25 -10.42
CA PHE A 119 17.82 -1.80 -9.18
C PHE A 119 18.76 -1.60 -7.99
N ASP A 120 18.18 -1.54 -6.81
CA ASP A 120 18.90 -1.36 -5.56
C ASP A 120 19.35 -2.71 -4.98
N VAL A 121 20.36 -3.32 -5.63
CA VAL A 121 20.98 -4.59 -5.23
C VAL A 121 22.29 -4.35 -4.48
N ASP A 122 22.48 -5.00 -3.33
CA ASP A 122 23.77 -5.05 -2.64
C ASP A 122 24.67 -6.15 -3.23
N TRP A 123 25.45 -5.79 -4.24
CA TRP A 123 26.42 -6.67 -4.88
C TRP A 123 27.62 -7.06 -3.99
N HIS A 124 27.76 -6.40 -2.83
CA HIS A 124 28.86 -6.58 -1.88
C HIS A 124 28.40 -7.19 -0.58
N SER A 125 27.39 -8.07 -0.64
CA SER A 125 26.89 -8.77 0.53
C SER A 125 28.01 -9.29 1.44
N PRO A 126 27.88 -9.18 2.76
CA PRO A 126 28.81 -9.80 3.70
C PRO A 126 28.80 -11.33 3.63
N ASP A 127 27.67 -11.91 3.21
CA ASP A 127 27.58 -13.35 2.95
C ASP A 127 28.35 -13.70 1.66
N PRO A 128 29.40 -14.56 1.74
CA PRO A 128 30.16 -14.99 0.57
C PRO A 128 29.31 -15.68 -0.51
N ALA A 129 28.21 -16.36 -0.11
CA ALA A 129 27.30 -17.04 -1.03
C ALA A 129 26.46 -16.07 -1.87
N LEU A 130 26.35 -14.83 -1.45
CA LEU A 130 25.59 -13.78 -2.14
C LEU A 130 26.46 -12.71 -2.82
N ARG A 131 27.80 -12.79 -2.69
CA ARG A 131 28.69 -11.80 -3.35
C ARG A 131 28.58 -11.88 -4.86
N GLY A 132 28.19 -10.77 -5.49
CA GLY A 132 27.99 -10.70 -6.94
C GLY A 132 26.76 -11.45 -7.45
N LYS A 133 25.87 -11.87 -6.57
CA LYS A 133 24.63 -12.58 -6.89
C LYS A 133 23.41 -11.85 -6.36
N VAL A 134 22.26 -12.16 -6.93
CA VAL A 134 20.94 -11.74 -6.47
C VAL A 134 20.27 -12.91 -5.75
N LEU A 135 19.81 -12.74 -4.51
CA LEU A 135 19.00 -13.76 -3.85
C LEU A 135 17.60 -13.79 -4.47
N LEU A 136 17.16 -14.98 -4.89
CA LEU A 136 15.84 -15.23 -5.45
C LEU A 136 15.04 -16.16 -4.51
N PRO A 137 14.25 -15.62 -3.59
CA PRO A 137 13.47 -16.39 -2.62
C PRO A 137 12.12 -16.83 -3.25
N THR A 138 12.18 -17.74 -4.23
CA THR A 138 11.04 -18.16 -5.04
C THR A 138 10.65 -19.62 -4.84
N LEU A 139 11.52 -20.42 -4.22
CA LEU A 139 11.27 -21.85 -4.06
C LEU A 139 10.21 -22.14 -2.99
N GLY A 140 9.33 -23.10 -3.24
CA GLY A 140 8.25 -23.49 -2.32
C GLY A 140 8.74 -24.29 -1.10
N ALA A 141 9.92 -24.93 -1.22
CA ALA A 141 10.58 -25.67 -0.14
C ALA A 141 12.10 -25.43 -0.14
N ALA A 142 12.85 -26.09 0.72
CA ALA A 142 14.30 -25.99 0.76
C ALA A 142 14.93 -26.36 -0.61
N TYR A 143 15.96 -25.64 -1.00
CA TYR A 143 16.60 -25.80 -2.31
C TYR A 143 16.97 -27.25 -2.63
N GLY A 144 17.54 -27.97 -1.67
CA GLY A 144 17.91 -29.37 -1.85
C GLY A 144 16.72 -30.28 -2.15
N ASP A 145 15.59 -30.04 -1.48
CA ASP A 145 14.36 -30.80 -1.66
C ASP A 145 13.72 -30.52 -3.03
N GLU A 146 13.71 -29.25 -3.45
CA GLU A 146 13.20 -28.85 -4.78
C GLU A 146 14.05 -29.42 -5.92
N LEU A 147 15.38 -29.41 -5.74
CA LEU A 147 16.32 -29.97 -6.70
C LEU A 147 16.20 -31.51 -6.77
N ALA A 148 16.11 -32.19 -5.62
CA ALA A 148 15.96 -33.64 -5.55
C ALA A 148 14.62 -34.13 -6.11
N ALA A 149 13.57 -33.32 -5.96
CA ALA A 149 12.25 -33.61 -6.50
C ALA A 149 12.14 -33.32 -8.02
N GLY A 150 13.21 -32.86 -8.67
CA GLY A 150 13.23 -32.57 -10.12
C GLY A 150 12.43 -31.32 -10.51
N ARG A 151 12.03 -30.48 -9.57
CA ARG A 151 11.26 -29.26 -9.89
C ARG A 151 12.13 -28.12 -10.43
N ILE A 152 13.45 -28.16 -10.19
CA ILE A 152 14.44 -27.26 -10.78
C ILE A 152 15.13 -27.97 -11.91
N ALA A 153 15.07 -27.45 -13.13
CA ALA A 153 15.64 -28.11 -14.31
C ALA A 153 16.29 -27.11 -15.28
N LEU A 154 17.37 -27.53 -15.96
CA LEU A 154 17.89 -26.82 -17.13
C LEU A 154 16.90 -26.97 -18.29
N ARG A 155 16.55 -25.88 -18.95
CA ARG A 155 15.65 -25.81 -20.09
C ARG A 155 16.23 -24.96 -21.20
N PHE A 156 15.65 -25.06 -22.38
CA PHE A 156 16.08 -24.30 -23.56
C PHE A 156 14.89 -23.61 -24.22
N ALA A 157 15.05 -22.34 -24.54
CA ALA A 157 14.06 -21.53 -25.26
C ALA A 157 14.48 -21.42 -26.73
N ALA A 158 13.92 -22.26 -27.60
CA ALA A 158 14.26 -22.38 -29.01
C ALA A 158 14.14 -21.03 -29.76
N ALA A 159 13.09 -20.26 -29.48
CA ALA A 159 12.83 -18.98 -30.13
C ALA A 159 13.93 -17.91 -29.85
N SER A 160 14.66 -18.02 -28.76
CA SER A 160 15.71 -17.04 -28.36
C SER A 160 17.12 -17.63 -28.32
N GLY A 161 17.28 -18.95 -28.49
CA GLY A 161 18.56 -19.63 -28.38
C GLY A 161 19.15 -19.58 -26.95
N ARG A 162 18.32 -19.52 -25.93
CA ARG A 162 18.73 -19.30 -24.52
C ARG A 162 18.55 -20.55 -23.68
N PHE A 163 19.56 -20.90 -22.91
CA PHE A 163 19.41 -21.80 -21.77
C PHE A 163 18.92 -21.03 -20.55
N TYR A 164 18.05 -21.66 -19.75
CA TYR A 164 17.56 -21.10 -18.50
C TYR A 164 17.32 -22.20 -17.46
N ILE A 165 17.35 -21.84 -16.21
CA ILE A 165 16.87 -22.69 -15.11
C ILE A 165 15.38 -22.43 -14.95
N GLY A 166 14.57 -23.47 -15.10
CA GLY A 166 13.13 -23.41 -14.93
C GLY A 166 12.70 -23.90 -13.54
N TYR A 167 11.75 -23.20 -12.91
CA TYR A 167 11.06 -23.63 -11.70
C TYR A 167 9.60 -23.17 -11.75
N GLY A 168 8.67 -24.10 -11.99
CA GLY A 168 7.27 -23.75 -12.25
C GLY A 168 7.14 -22.74 -13.38
N PRO A 169 6.51 -21.58 -13.16
CA PRO A 169 6.42 -20.51 -14.15
C PRO A 169 7.67 -19.62 -14.24
N HIS A 170 8.63 -19.77 -13.32
CA HIS A 170 9.82 -18.91 -13.25
C HIS A 170 10.89 -19.33 -14.27
N VAL A 171 11.51 -18.32 -14.88
CA VAL A 171 12.57 -18.44 -15.84
C VAL A 171 13.79 -17.67 -15.33
N PHE A 172 14.89 -18.37 -15.06
CA PHE A 172 16.15 -17.79 -14.62
C PHE A 172 17.21 -17.99 -15.70
N PRO A 173 17.62 -16.96 -16.44
CA PRO A 173 18.54 -17.11 -17.57
C PRO A 173 19.91 -17.62 -17.09
N VAL A 174 20.48 -18.52 -17.87
CA VAL A 174 21.86 -18.99 -17.67
C VAL A 174 22.81 -18.04 -18.38
N CYS A 175 23.89 -17.65 -17.71
CA CYS A 175 24.93 -16.80 -18.32
C CYS A 175 25.57 -17.48 -19.48
N PRO A 176 25.72 -16.82 -20.66
CA PRO A 176 26.31 -17.40 -21.85
C PRO A 176 27.75 -17.89 -21.70
N ILE A 177 28.49 -17.46 -20.70
CA ILE A 177 29.82 -17.99 -20.39
C ILE A 177 29.81 -19.50 -20.09
N ASP A 178 28.70 -20.03 -19.63
CA ASP A 178 28.52 -21.45 -19.31
C ASP A 178 28.05 -22.28 -20.53
N TYR A 179 27.63 -21.64 -21.62
CA TYR A 179 27.08 -22.35 -22.80
C TYR A 179 28.07 -23.30 -23.46
N ALA A 180 29.35 -22.93 -23.51
CA ALA A 180 30.39 -23.84 -24.01
C ALA A 180 30.39 -25.17 -23.23
N SER A 181 30.38 -25.09 -21.89
CA SER A 181 30.40 -26.29 -21.04
C SER A 181 29.10 -27.08 -21.11
N ILE A 182 27.96 -26.36 -21.27
CA ILE A 182 26.65 -26.99 -21.43
C ILE A 182 26.60 -27.80 -22.73
N LEU A 183 26.95 -27.21 -23.84
CA LEU A 183 26.93 -27.86 -25.18
C LEU A 183 27.90 -29.03 -25.28
N GLN A 184 29.08 -28.89 -24.66
CA GLN A 184 30.09 -29.97 -24.64
C GLN A 184 29.67 -31.18 -23.79
N SER A 185 28.72 -31.04 -22.88
CA SER A 185 28.27 -32.13 -22.02
C SER A 185 27.59 -33.28 -22.76
N ALA A 186 27.14 -33.07 -23.99
CA ALA A 186 26.47 -34.06 -24.82
C ALA A 186 27.42 -34.95 -25.65
N ASP A 187 28.71 -34.65 -25.65
CA ASP A 187 29.76 -35.37 -26.42
C ASP A 187 29.39 -35.56 -27.91
N ARG A 188 28.89 -34.51 -28.55
CA ARG A 188 28.50 -34.49 -29.96
C ARG A 188 29.29 -33.45 -30.74
N ALA A 189 29.83 -33.85 -31.92
CA ALA A 189 30.72 -33.01 -32.74
C ALA A 189 30.05 -31.71 -33.25
N ASP A 190 28.76 -31.77 -33.63
CA ASP A 190 27.98 -30.63 -34.08
C ASP A 190 27.71 -29.61 -32.96
N LEU A 191 27.43 -30.08 -31.74
CA LEU A 191 27.28 -29.22 -30.55
C LEU A 191 28.63 -28.68 -30.07
N SER A 192 29.70 -29.43 -30.20
CA SER A 192 31.06 -28.95 -29.88
C SER A 192 31.48 -27.81 -30.80
N ALA A 193 31.13 -27.83 -32.07
CA ALA A 193 31.38 -26.74 -33.01
C ALA A 193 30.61 -25.45 -32.64
N LEU A 194 29.40 -25.58 -32.11
CA LEU A 194 28.62 -24.45 -31.55
C LEU A 194 29.24 -23.95 -30.26
N ALA A 195 29.73 -24.84 -29.40
CA ALA A 195 30.36 -24.50 -28.12
C ALA A 195 31.57 -23.56 -28.30
N GLU A 196 32.31 -23.68 -29.38
CA GLU A 196 33.48 -22.82 -29.71
C GLU A 196 33.07 -21.34 -29.84
N ARG A 197 31.82 -21.02 -30.21
CA ARG A 197 31.33 -19.64 -30.28
C ARG A 197 31.24 -18.99 -28.90
N PHE A 198 31.06 -19.78 -27.87
CA PHE A 198 30.98 -19.32 -26.49
C PHE A 198 32.29 -19.48 -25.70
N HIS A 199 33.28 -20.10 -26.30
CA HIS A 199 34.59 -20.33 -25.65
C HIS A 199 35.31 -19.01 -25.36
N GLY A 200 35.80 -18.86 -24.13
CA GLY A 200 36.53 -17.68 -23.70
C GLY A 200 35.70 -16.42 -23.54
N LEU A 201 34.35 -16.52 -23.55
CA LEU A 201 33.49 -15.40 -23.18
C LEU A 201 33.70 -15.03 -21.71
N THR A 202 33.64 -13.74 -21.44
CA THR A 202 33.61 -13.16 -20.11
C THR A 202 32.25 -12.47 -19.86
N THR A 203 32.00 -12.05 -18.65
CA THR A 203 30.80 -11.23 -18.30
C THR A 203 30.93 -9.76 -18.70
N GLN A 204 32.08 -9.36 -19.28
CA GLN A 204 32.31 -7.97 -19.68
C GLN A 204 31.32 -7.54 -20.78
N PRO A 205 30.86 -6.29 -20.80
CA PRO A 205 29.96 -5.77 -21.82
C PRO A 205 30.47 -5.94 -23.25
N THR A 206 31.78 -5.95 -23.43
CA THR A 206 32.42 -6.16 -24.74
C THR A 206 32.19 -7.54 -25.35
N ASP A 207 31.87 -8.54 -24.51
CA ASP A 207 31.63 -9.92 -24.97
C ASP A 207 30.13 -10.21 -25.20
N GLN A 208 29.23 -9.34 -24.75
CA GLN A 208 27.78 -9.52 -24.89
C GLN A 208 27.31 -9.61 -26.35
N PRO A 209 27.83 -8.81 -27.32
CA PRO A 209 27.48 -8.97 -28.74
C PRO A 209 27.88 -10.34 -29.29
N ARG A 210 29.06 -10.84 -28.95
CA ARG A 210 29.55 -12.17 -29.38
C ARG A 210 28.69 -13.29 -28.77
N ALA A 211 28.23 -13.14 -27.53
CA ALA A 211 27.28 -14.07 -26.92
C ALA A 211 25.90 -14.05 -27.63
N ALA A 212 25.48 -12.89 -28.11
CA ALA A 212 24.23 -12.77 -28.91
C ALA A 212 24.39 -13.50 -30.27
N GLU A 213 25.49 -13.30 -30.99
CA GLU A 213 25.80 -14.04 -32.23
C GLU A 213 25.82 -15.55 -32.01
N GLY A 214 26.39 -16.00 -30.88
CA GLY A 214 26.38 -17.41 -30.48
C GLY A 214 24.99 -17.97 -30.28
N ARG A 215 24.12 -17.21 -29.62
CA ARG A 215 22.68 -17.56 -29.40
C ARG A 215 21.90 -17.60 -30.71
N ASP A 216 22.19 -16.67 -31.63
CA ASP A 216 21.56 -16.69 -32.96
C ASP A 216 21.96 -17.94 -33.74
N ALA A 217 23.22 -18.32 -33.71
CA ALA A 217 23.68 -19.57 -34.33
C ALA A 217 23.06 -20.81 -33.67
N LEU A 218 22.90 -20.80 -32.35
CA LEU A 218 22.24 -21.89 -31.64
C LEU A 218 20.73 -21.98 -31.97
N ARG A 219 20.06 -20.85 -32.09
CA ARG A 219 18.66 -20.77 -32.57
C ARG A 219 18.53 -21.32 -33.99
N GLU A 220 19.40 -20.90 -34.88
CA GLU A 220 19.42 -21.37 -36.24
C GLU A 220 19.64 -22.89 -36.32
N PHE A 221 20.61 -23.41 -35.56
CA PHE A 221 20.91 -24.84 -35.48
C PHE A 221 19.66 -25.63 -35.03
N VAL A 222 18.95 -25.18 -33.98
CA VAL A 222 17.75 -25.85 -33.48
C VAL A 222 16.60 -25.73 -34.49
N THR A 223 16.47 -24.61 -35.18
CA THR A 223 15.49 -24.44 -36.26
C THR A 223 15.70 -25.44 -37.40
N GLN A 224 16.96 -25.73 -37.77
CA GLN A 224 17.32 -26.67 -38.83
C GLN A 224 17.24 -28.13 -38.40
N ASN A 225 17.59 -28.46 -37.14
CA ASN A 225 17.76 -29.84 -36.67
C ASN A 225 16.64 -30.32 -35.72
N GLY A 226 15.70 -29.42 -35.35
CA GLY A 226 14.66 -29.67 -34.39
C GLY A 226 15.13 -29.56 -32.95
N GLU A 227 14.16 -29.40 -32.01
CA GLU A 227 14.44 -29.26 -30.57
C GLU A 227 15.10 -30.52 -29.98
N SER A 228 14.86 -31.70 -30.56
CA SER A 228 15.49 -32.95 -30.14
C SER A 228 17.05 -32.93 -30.24
N ALA A 229 17.60 -32.01 -31.03
CA ALA A 229 19.07 -31.85 -31.12
C ALA A 229 19.67 -31.34 -29.77
N ILE A 230 18.91 -30.67 -28.96
CA ILE A 230 19.31 -30.13 -27.64
C ILE A 230 18.92 -31.08 -26.46
N GLU A 231 18.04 -32.04 -26.68
CA GLU A 231 17.58 -32.97 -25.61
C GLU A 231 18.75 -33.69 -24.93
N PHE A 232 19.77 -34.14 -25.69
CA PHE A 232 20.97 -34.79 -25.12
C PHE A 232 21.71 -33.87 -24.12
N VAL A 233 21.74 -32.56 -24.42
CA VAL A 233 22.33 -31.56 -23.52
C VAL A 233 21.50 -31.46 -22.24
N LEU A 234 20.18 -31.36 -22.37
CA LEU A 234 19.29 -31.25 -21.23
C LEU A 234 19.35 -32.50 -20.34
N GLN A 235 19.42 -33.70 -20.95
CA GLN A 235 19.58 -34.97 -20.23
C GLN A 235 20.88 -35.05 -19.43
N ALA A 236 21.97 -34.43 -19.91
CA ALA A 236 23.21 -34.36 -19.14
C ALA A 236 23.10 -33.54 -17.86
N TYR A 237 22.00 -32.76 -17.68
CA TYR A 237 21.68 -31.97 -16.49
C TYR A 237 20.34 -32.42 -15.86
N ALA A 238 19.84 -33.60 -16.19
CA ALA A 238 18.58 -34.12 -15.66
C ALA A 238 18.67 -34.28 -14.14
N PRO A 239 17.68 -33.81 -13.37
CA PRO A 239 17.74 -33.83 -11.90
C PRO A 239 17.46 -35.18 -11.28
N GLU A 240 16.97 -36.18 -12.03
CA GLU A 240 16.60 -37.51 -11.56
C GLU A 240 17.80 -38.35 -11.15
N ASP A 241 18.92 -38.25 -11.88
CA ASP A 241 20.15 -38.96 -11.57
C ASP A 241 21.08 -38.13 -10.68
N PRO A 242 21.69 -38.71 -9.62
CA PRO A 242 22.54 -37.96 -8.69
C PRO A 242 23.76 -37.27 -9.33
N VAL A 243 24.32 -37.83 -10.39
CA VAL A 243 25.53 -37.27 -11.07
C VAL A 243 25.14 -36.07 -11.92
N THR A 244 24.06 -36.18 -12.70
CA THR A 244 23.56 -35.10 -13.54
C THR A 244 22.94 -34.01 -12.71
N ARG A 245 22.28 -34.33 -11.58
CA ARG A 245 21.80 -33.41 -10.58
C ARG A 245 22.91 -32.59 -9.94
N ASP A 246 24.04 -33.21 -9.56
CA ASP A 246 25.21 -32.50 -9.05
C ASP A 246 25.83 -31.58 -10.11
N ARG A 247 25.81 -31.97 -11.37
CA ARG A 247 26.22 -31.10 -12.48
C ARG A 247 25.28 -29.90 -12.63
N LEU A 248 23.96 -30.11 -12.54
CA LEU A 248 22.97 -29.04 -12.55
C LEU A 248 23.17 -28.09 -11.36
N HIS A 249 23.36 -28.63 -10.14
CA HIS A 249 23.65 -27.83 -8.96
C HIS A 249 24.89 -26.95 -9.16
N ARG A 250 26.00 -27.49 -9.66
CA ARG A 250 27.23 -26.72 -9.93
C ARG A 250 26.99 -25.65 -11.01
N LEU A 251 26.16 -25.90 -12.02
CA LEU A 251 25.80 -24.90 -13.02
C LEU A 251 25.03 -23.75 -12.34
N ILE A 252 24.01 -24.03 -11.52
CA ILE A 252 23.21 -23.05 -10.81
C ILE A 252 24.11 -22.21 -9.87
N GLU A 253 25.04 -22.84 -9.15
CA GLU A 253 25.93 -22.14 -8.23
C GLU A 253 26.94 -21.20 -8.92
N ARG A 254 27.16 -21.33 -10.23
CA ARG A 254 27.97 -20.37 -11.00
C ARG A 254 27.19 -19.15 -11.48
N GLN A 255 25.85 -19.19 -11.44
CA GLN A 255 25.05 -18.09 -11.96
C GLN A 255 25.11 -16.86 -11.07
N HIS A 256 24.64 -15.72 -11.60
CA HIS A 256 24.59 -14.43 -10.90
C HIS A 256 23.39 -14.30 -9.94
N PHE A 257 22.72 -15.38 -9.69
CA PHE A 257 21.62 -15.48 -8.71
C PHE A 257 21.81 -16.68 -7.79
N ARG A 258 21.12 -16.67 -6.66
CA ARG A 258 20.99 -17.80 -5.75
C ARG A 258 19.51 -18.10 -5.55
N LEU A 259 19.08 -19.29 -5.96
CA LEU A 259 17.72 -19.79 -5.68
C LEU A 259 17.62 -20.16 -4.22
N ALA A 260 16.55 -19.71 -3.55
CA ALA A 260 16.33 -19.96 -2.16
C ALA A 260 14.84 -20.20 -1.84
N TRP A 261 14.59 -20.90 -0.74
CA TRP A 261 13.26 -21.04 -0.20
C TRP A 261 12.66 -19.67 0.12
N TRP A 262 11.40 -19.44 -0.25
CA TRP A 262 10.76 -18.14 -0.10
C TRP A 262 10.83 -17.56 1.33
N ARG A 263 10.89 -18.43 2.36
CA ARG A 263 11.01 -18.02 3.77
C ARG A 263 12.33 -17.30 4.10
N THR A 264 13.36 -17.43 3.29
CA THR A 264 14.63 -16.74 3.51
C THR A 264 14.58 -15.24 3.18
N ALA A 265 13.53 -14.80 2.48
CA ALA A 265 13.41 -13.43 2.00
C ALA A 265 13.54 -12.39 3.13
N SER A 266 12.87 -12.62 4.25
CA SER A 266 12.84 -11.68 5.36
C SER A 266 14.19 -11.45 6.03
N ASP A 267 15.09 -12.44 5.93
CA ASP A 267 16.37 -12.44 6.64
C ASP A 267 17.57 -12.18 5.74
N GLU A 268 17.52 -12.61 4.46
CA GLU A 268 18.71 -12.67 3.62
C GLU A 268 18.60 -11.87 2.31
N VAL A 269 17.43 -11.32 1.94
CA VAL A 269 17.31 -10.57 0.68
C VAL A 269 18.32 -9.44 0.60
N ASN A 270 19.08 -9.40 -0.51
CA ASN A 270 20.16 -8.43 -0.70
C ASN A 270 19.81 -7.31 -1.72
N TRP A 271 18.52 -7.09 -1.92
CA TRP A 271 18.01 -5.99 -2.73
C TRP A 271 16.79 -5.36 -2.07
N ARG A 272 16.48 -4.11 -2.40
CA ARG A 272 15.35 -3.38 -1.80
C ARG A 272 14.05 -3.90 -2.40
N ARG A 273 13.11 -4.27 -1.51
CA ARG A 273 11.73 -4.63 -1.88
C ARG A 273 10.80 -3.43 -1.77
N PHE A 274 9.65 -3.50 -2.44
CA PHE A 274 8.50 -2.69 -2.07
C PHE A 274 7.87 -3.33 -0.83
N PHE A 275 7.95 -2.65 0.29
CA PHE A 275 7.61 -3.19 1.61
C PHE A 275 8.35 -4.51 1.89
N ASP A 276 7.60 -5.60 2.12
CA ASP A 276 8.11 -6.96 2.32
C ASP A 276 7.78 -7.91 1.12
N ILE A 277 7.37 -7.34 -0.03
CA ILE A 277 6.90 -8.10 -1.20
C ILE A 277 8.10 -8.51 -2.07
N SER A 278 8.41 -9.80 -2.08
CA SER A 278 9.57 -10.35 -2.80
C SER A 278 9.41 -10.46 -4.32
N THR A 279 8.28 -10.04 -4.88
CA THR A 279 8.04 -9.95 -6.32
C THR A 279 8.15 -8.52 -6.86
N LEU A 280 8.50 -7.54 -6.01
CA LEU A 280 8.59 -6.13 -6.37
C LEU A 280 9.95 -5.56 -5.95
N ALA A 281 10.84 -5.34 -6.94
CA ALA A 281 12.21 -4.85 -6.70
C ALA A 281 12.32 -3.33 -6.83
N GLY A 282 13.00 -2.72 -5.86
CA GLY A 282 13.21 -1.28 -5.81
C GLY A 282 14.10 -0.74 -6.92
N VAL A 283 13.62 0.31 -7.59
CA VAL A 283 14.28 1.02 -8.68
C VAL A 283 15.00 2.26 -8.18
N ARG A 284 16.13 2.60 -8.78
CA ARG A 284 17.03 3.67 -8.33
C ARG A 284 16.85 4.95 -9.15
N VAL A 285 15.66 5.52 -9.09
CA VAL A 285 15.33 6.74 -9.88
C VAL A 285 16.09 8.00 -9.44
N GLU A 286 16.83 7.97 -8.34
CA GLU A 286 17.77 9.01 -7.99
C GLU A 286 18.93 9.15 -9.02
N ARG A 287 19.18 8.09 -9.81
CA ARG A 287 20.14 8.10 -10.89
C ARG A 287 19.53 8.72 -12.14
N PRO A 288 20.21 9.71 -12.78
CA PRO A 288 19.67 10.40 -13.96
C PRO A 288 19.30 9.45 -15.10
N GLU A 289 20.17 8.50 -15.42
CA GLU A 289 19.95 7.52 -16.49
C GLU A 289 18.75 6.61 -16.24
N VAL A 290 18.48 6.26 -14.98
CA VAL A 290 17.32 5.45 -14.58
C VAL A 290 16.05 6.29 -14.59
N PHE A 291 16.12 7.51 -14.06
CA PHE A 291 15.01 8.45 -14.11
C PHE A 291 14.52 8.66 -15.55
N ASP A 292 15.45 8.95 -16.49
CA ASP A 292 15.09 9.16 -17.89
C ASP A 292 14.46 7.90 -18.52
N ALA A 293 15.03 6.70 -18.25
CA ALA A 293 14.48 5.45 -18.76
C ALA A 293 13.07 5.14 -18.23
N VAL A 294 12.83 5.36 -16.92
CA VAL A 294 11.53 5.12 -16.26
C VAL A 294 10.47 6.09 -16.76
N HIS A 295 10.81 7.33 -17.08
CA HIS A 295 9.84 8.36 -17.42
C HIS A 295 9.69 8.65 -18.93
N ALA A 296 10.50 8.02 -19.78
CA ALA A 296 10.54 8.32 -21.22
C ALA A 296 9.15 8.28 -21.89
N LEU A 297 8.38 7.21 -21.63
CA LEU A 297 7.03 7.05 -22.18
C LEU A 297 6.09 8.15 -21.68
N VAL A 298 6.05 8.39 -20.39
CA VAL A 298 5.14 9.36 -19.78
C VAL A 298 5.48 10.78 -20.25
N PHE A 299 6.75 11.14 -20.38
CA PHE A 299 7.20 12.42 -20.93
C PHE A 299 6.75 12.60 -22.38
N ARG A 300 6.86 11.56 -23.21
CA ARG A 300 6.35 11.57 -24.58
C ARG A 300 4.84 11.76 -24.62
N LEU A 301 4.08 10.96 -23.84
CA LEU A 301 2.63 11.07 -23.78
C LEU A 301 2.18 12.46 -23.28
N TYR A 302 2.91 13.04 -22.31
CA TYR A 302 2.66 14.38 -21.82
C TYR A 302 2.92 15.43 -22.92
N GLN A 303 4.05 15.32 -23.63
CA GLN A 303 4.41 16.21 -24.75
C GLN A 303 3.37 16.14 -25.87
N GLU A 304 2.88 14.95 -26.20
CA GLU A 304 1.83 14.72 -27.22
C GLU A 304 0.43 15.12 -26.73
N ARG A 305 0.28 15.66 -25.52
CA ARG A 305 -1.00 16.06 -24.92
C ARG A 305 -1.99 14.91 -24.69
N LEU A 306 -1.51 13.69 -24.59
CA LEU A 306 -2.32 12.54 -24.22
C LEU A 306 -2.49 12.44 -22.69
N VAL A 307 -1.58 13.02 -21.92
CA VAL A 307 -1.60 13.08 -20.45
C VAL A 307 -1.50 14.55 -20.02
N ASP A 308 -2.23 14.96 -18.99
CA ASP A 308 -2.27 16.33 -18.48
C ASP A 308 -1.63 16.48 -17.10
N GLY A 309 -1.57 15.42 -16.31
CA GLY A 309 -1.00 15.41 -14.98
C GLY A 309 -0.54 14.04 -14.53
N LEU A 310 0.22 14.01 -13.44
CA LEU A 310 0.79 12.79 -12.88
C LEU A 310 0.44 12.66 -11.39
N ARG A 311 0.19 11.44 -10.98
CA ARG A 311 0.24 11.01 -9.58
C ARG A 311 1.46 10.12 -9.41
N ILE A 312 2.27 10.43 -8.42
CA ILE A 312 3.49 9.67 -8.12
C ILE A 312 3.22 8.72 -6.98
N ASP A 313 3.34 7.43 -7.28
CA ASP A 313 3.19 6.34 -6.34
C ASP A 313 4.34 6.29 -5.34
N HIS A 314 4.02 6.00 -4.09
CA HIS A 314 4.96 5.69 -3.02
C HIS A 314 6.21 6.58 -2.96
N ILE A 315 6.01 7.90 -2.93
CA ILE A 315 7.12 8.88 -2.92
C ILE A 315 8.11 8.64 -1.77
N ASP A 316 7.63 8.13 -0.62
CA ASP A 316 8.44 7.83 0.56
C ASP A 316 9.40 6.64 0.38
N GLY A 317 9.21 5.80 -0.62
CA GLY A 317 10.14 4.72 -0.97
C GLY A 317 11.38 5.18 -1.73
N LEU A 318 11.34 6.38 -2.33
CA LEU A 318 12.45 6.91 -3.11
C LEU A 318 13.64 7.29 -2.22
N ALA A 319 14.84 7.21 -2.78
CA ALA A 319 16.05 7.60 -2.05
C ALA A 319 16.03 9.10 -1.71
N GLU A 320 15.71 9.95 -2.68
CA GLU A 320 15.74 11.42 -2.61
C GLU A 320 14.41 12.00 -3.16
N PRO A 321 13.32 11.99 -2.38
CA PRO A 321 11.99 12.40 -2.84
C PRO A 321 11.91 13.85 -3.33
N ARG A 322 12.59 14.78 -2.63
CA ARG A 322 12.61 16.19 -2.98
C ARG A 322 13.25 16.43 -4.35
N GLU A 323 14.44 15.89 -4.53
CA GLU A 323 15.22 16.02 -5.78
C GLU A 323 14.47 15.36 -6.94
N TYR A 324 13.78 14.27 -6.67
CA TYR A 324 12.88 13.62 -7.64
C TYR A 324 11.76 14.58 -8.06
N CYS A 325 11.03 15.18 -7.12
CA CYS A 325 9.94 16.12 -7.43
C CYS A 325 10.47 17.34 -8.22
N GLN A 326 11.62 17.88 -7.84
CA GLN A 326 12.26 19.00 -8.53
C GLN A 326 12.61 18.65 -9.99
N ARG A 327 13.26 17.50 -10.21
CA ARG A 327 13.63 17.03 -11.55
C ARG A 327 12.39 16.75 -12.39
N LEU A 328 11.37 16.09 -11.82
CA LEU A 328 10.13 15.78 -12.51
C LEU A 328 9.41 17.08 -12.98
N ARG A 329 9.25 18.05 -12.06
CA ARG A 329 8.60 19.34 -12.37
C ARG A 329 9.36 20.10 -13.44
N GLN A 330 10.69 20.13 -13.34
CA GLN A 330 11.54 20.78 -14.34
C GLN A 330 11.35 20.15 -15.72
N ARG A 331 11.46 18.81 -15.83
CA ARG A 331 11.34 18.10 -17.11
C ARG A 331 9.95 18.32 -17.74
N LEU A 332 8.87 18.23 -16.97
CA LEU A 332 7.53 18.47 -17.47
C LEU A 332 7.33 19.93 -17.94
N THR A 333 7.92 20.90 -17.23
CA THR A 333 7.85 22.32 -17.63
C THR A 333 8.63 22.58 -18.92
N GLU A 334 9.76 21.91 -19.13
CA GLU A 334 10.53 22.01 -20.38
C GLU A 334 9.76 21.46 -21.61
N LEU A 335 8.87 20.49 -21.40
CA LEU A 335 8.11 19.85 -22.50
C LEU A 335 6.88 20.63 -22.95
N ARG A 336 6.32 21.48 -22.09
CA ARG A 336 5.10 22.25 -22.39
C ARG A 336 5.09 23.61 -21.66
N ASP A 337 4.59 24.66 -22.29
CA ASP A 337 4.46 26.02 -21.72
C ASP A 337 3.40 26.12 -20.60
N THR A 338 2.64 25.05 -20.35
CA THR A 338 1.63 25.01 -19.30
C THR A 338 2.19 24.33 -18.04
N ALA A 339 1.88 24.88 -16.87
CA ALA A 339 2.26 24.25 -15.60
C ALA A 339 1.69 22.83 -15.50
N PRO A 340 2.53 21.81 -15.27
CA PRO A 340 2.06 20.44 -15.09
C PRO A 340 1.31 20.30 -13.76
N TYR A 341 0.28 19.44 -13.72
CA TYR A 341 -0.35 19.04 -12.46
C TYR A 341 0.34 17.78 -11.93
N VAL A 342 0.87 17.84 -10.71
CA VAL A 342 1.60 16.72 -10.09
C VAL A 342 1.18 16.58 -8.64
N VAL A 343 0.63 15.42 -8.28
CA VAL A 343 0.34 15.04 -6.89
C VAL A 343 1.17 13.83 -6.49
N VAL A 344 1.46 13.72 -5.20
CA VAL A 344 2.26 12.62 -4.65
C VAL A 344 1.44 11.80 -3.66
N GLU A 345 1.61 10.49 -3.73
CA GLU A 345 1.16 9.64 -2.64
C GLU A 345 2.16 9.76 -1.49
N LYS A 346 1.75 10.54 -0.52
CA LYS A 346 2.45 10.73 0.74
C LYS A 346 1.45 10.56 1.87
N ILE A 347 1.71 9.58 2.70
CA ILE A 347 0.95 9.40 3.93
C ILE A 347 1.55 10.32 4.99
N LEU A 348 0.79 11.36 5.36
CA LEU A 348 1.19 12.30 6.38
C LEU A 348 0.87 11.74 7.76
N GLY A 349 1.86 11.78 8.65
CA GLY A 349 1.65 11.52 10.07
C GLY A 349 0.88 12.66 10.74
N ARG A 350 0.48 12.45 11.99
CA ARG A 350 -0.22 13.48 12.76
C ARG A 350 0.60 14.77 12.89
N GLY A 351 0.03 15.87 12.41
CA GLY A 351 0.68 17.19 12.44
C GLY A 351 1.90 17.30 11.53
N GLU A 352 2.20 16.27 10.73
CA GLU A 352 3.23 16.32 9.71
C GLU A 352 2.74 17.15 8.53
N PRO A 353 3.36 18.28 8.19
CA PRO A 353 3.00 19.05 7.01
C PRO A 353 3.67 18.45 5.76
N LEU A 354 3.00 18.52 4.61
CA LEU A 354 3.66 18.32 3.34
C LEU A 354 4.75 19.38 3.16
N ARG A 355 5.90 19.01 2.63
CA ARG A 355 7.08 19.89 2.51
C ARG A 355 6.86 20.99 1.48
N ASP A 356 7.11 22.25 1.86
CA ASP A 356 6.93 23.41 0.97
C ASP A 356 7.98 23.47 -0.15
N ASP A 357 9.11 22.80 0.03
CA ASP A 357 10.20 22.75 -0.95
C ASP A 357 10.06 21.60 -1.96
N TRP A 358 8.93 20.89 -1.93
CA TRP A 358 8.54 19.95 -2.97
C TRP A 358 7.63 20.66 -3.98
N PRO A 359 8.06 20.81 -5.24
CA PRO A 359 7.27 21.50 -6.28
C PRO A 359 6.15 20.60 -6.81
N VAL A 360 5.20 20.24 -5.95
CA VAL A 360 4.01 19.45 -6.25
C VAL A 360 2.74 20.23 -5.92
N ASP A 361 1.60 19.79 -6.45
CA ASP A 361 0.30 20.45 -6.23
C ASP A 361 -0.40 19.96 -4.95
N GLY A 362 0.10 18.89 -4.34
CA GLY A 362 -0.39 18.36 -3.07
C GLY A 362 -0.27 16.84 -2.94
N THR A 363 -0.96 16.30 -1.93
CA THR A 363 -1.11 14.86 -1.69
C THR A 363 -2.27 14.27 -2.47
N THR A 364 -2.40 12.93 -2.44
CA THR A 364 -3.54 12.18 -2.99
C THR A 364 -4.77 12.13 -2.07
N GLY A 365 -4.75 12.86 -0.94
CA GLY A 365 -5.93 13.12 -0.11
C GLY A 365 -6.21 12.14 1.01
N TYR A 366 -5.29 11.27 1.41
CA TYR A 366 -5.45 10.41 2.59
C TYR A 366 -5.56 11.23 3.88
N ASP A 367 -4.84 12.35 3.97
CA ASP A 367 -4.95 13.33 5.05
C ASP A 367 -6.40 13.84 5.20
N PHE A 368 -7.01 14.28 4.09
CA PHE A 368 -8.41 14.71 4.09
C PHE A 368 -9.38 13.57 4.46
N MET A 369 -9.15 12.35 3.95
CA MET A 369 -9.95 11.18 4.27
C MET A 369 -9.97 10.90 5.78
N ASN A 370 -8.83 11.04 6.43
CA ASN A 370 -8.68 10.84 7.86
C ASN A 370 -9.31 11.99 8.68
N ASP A 371 -9.14 13.24 8.26
CA ASP A 371 -9.75 14.41 8.87
C ASP A 371 -11.28 14.32 8.85
N VAL A 372 -11.87 14.10 7.68
CA VAL A 372 -13.33 14.02 7.54
C VAL A 372 -13.88 12.78 8.25
N GLY A 373 -13.14 11.65 8.20
CA GLY A 373 -13.49 10.46 8.93
C GLY A 373 -13.52 10.71 10.44
N ALA A 374 -12.50 11.36 11.01
CA ALA A 374 -12.43 11.67 12.44
C ALA A 374 -13.50 12.67 12.90
N LEU A 375 -13.86 13.64 12.04
CA LEU A 375 -14.91 14.62 12.31
C LEU A 375 -16.29 13.96 12.55
N LEU A 376 -16.56 12.81 11.94
CA LEU A 376 -17.82 12.09 12.06
C LEU A 376 -17.97 11.32 13.39
N HIS A 377 -16.93 11.25 14.23
CA HIS A 377 -16.95 10.48 15.48
C HIS A 377 -17.30 11.35 16.69
N ASP A 378 -18.12 10.82 17.60
CA ASP A 378 -18.37 11.47 18.89
C ASP A 378 -17.23 11.16 19.87
N PRO A 379 -16.48 12.17 20.34
CA PRO A 379 -15.40 11.94 21.31
C PRO A 379 -15.87 11.30 22.61
N ALA A 380 -17.14 11.45 23.00
CA ALA A 380 -17.71 10.83 24.19
C ALA A 380 -17.75 9.30 24.10
N GLY A 381 -17.79 8.74 22.88
CA GLY A 381 -17.75 7.29 22.67
C GLY A 381 -16.37 6.66 22.83
N ALA A 382 -15.29 7.45 22.89
CA ALA A 382 -13.93 6.94 22.91
C ALA A 382 -13.64 5.98 24.07
N GLU A 383 -13.95 6.41 25.29
CA GLU A 383 -13.65 5.66 26.51
C GLU A 383 -14.59 4.45 26.72
N PRO A 384 -15.92 4.57 26.53
CA PRO A 384 -16.80 3.41 26.60
C PRO A 384 -16.44 2.30 25.60
N LEU A 385 -16.13 2.65 24.36
CA LEU A 385 -15.70 1.68 23.34
C LEU A 385 -14.36 1.04 23.68
N ALA A 386 -13.40 1.82 24.18
CA ALA A 386 -12.09 1.30 24.60
C ALA A 386 -12.23 0.30 25.76
N ARG A 387 -13.07 0.61 26.74
CA ARG A 387 -13.37 -0.28 27.85
C ARG A 387 -14.06 -1.57 27.37
N THR A 388 -15.10 -1.46 26.54
CA THR A 388 -15.78 -2.61 25.95
C THR A 388 -14.80 -3.50 25.19
N TRP A 389 -13.92 -2.92 24.37
CA TRP A 389 -12.89 -3.65 23.66
C TRP A 389 -11.96 -4.43 24.61
N ALA A 390 -11.42 -3.77 25.64
CA ALA A 390 -10.52 -4.39 26.60
C ALA A 390 -11.19 -5.51 27.41
N GLU A 391 -12.43 -5.29 27.88
CA GLU A 391 -13.20 -6.27 28.65
C GLU A 391 -13.52 -7.53 27.84
N LEU A 392 -13.95 -7.37 26.59
CA LEU A 392 -14.32 -8.51 25.74
C LEU A 392 -13.13 -9.30 25.23
N THR A 393 -12.03 -8.63 24.95
CA THR A 393 -10.92 -9.24 24.21
C THR A 393 -9.66 -9.51 25.05
N GLY A 394 -9.55 -8.89 26.23
CA GLY A 394 -8.36 -8.90 27.06
C GLY A 394 -7.18 -8.13 26.44
N ARG A 395 -7.38 -7.39 25.35
CA ARG A 395 -6.33 -6.61 24.66
C ARG A 395 -6.27 -5.18 25.18
N SER A 396 -5.14 -4.52 24.93
CA SER A 396 -4.96 -3.13 25.34
C SER A 396 -6.07 -2.20 24.77
N PRO A 397 -6.60 -1.28 25.58
CA PRO A 397 -7.48 -0.22 25.12
C PRO A 397 -6.74 0.87 24.34
N ARG A 398 -5.40 0.88 24.36
CA ARG A 398 -4.56 1.89 23.69
C ARG A 398 -3.99 1.37 22.39
N PHE A 399 -4.23 2.05 21.29
CA PHE A 399 -3.67 1.70 19.98
C PHE A 399 -2.13 1.71 19.97
N ALA A 400 -1.52 2.65 20.70
CA ALA A 400 -0.07 2.76 20.75
C ALA A 400 0.64 1.48 21.20
N ASP A 401 0.04 0.70 22.10
CA ASP A 401 0.61 -0.57 22.57
C ASP A 401 0.64 -1.62 21.45
N GLU A 402 -0.44 -1.69 20.66
CA GLU A 402 -0.52 -2.57 19.49
C GLU A 402 0.46 -2.12 18.40
N ALA A 403 0.59 -0.81 18.16
CA ALA A 403 1.51 -0.25 17.20
C ALA A 403 2.98 -0.57 17.53
N LEU A 404 3.40 -0.40 18.79
CA LEU A 404 4.75 -0.74 19.23
C LEU A 404 5.04 -2.23 19.12
N ALA A 405 4.07 -3.09 19.52
CA ALA A 405 4.21 -4.53 19.40
C ALA A 405 4.29 -4.97 17.93
N ALA A 406 3.48 -4.37 17.05
CA ALA A 406 3.50 -4.65 15.63
C ALA A 406 4.82 -4.23 14.98
N ARG A 407 5.35 -3.04 15.29
CA ARG A 407 6.64 -2.57 14.75
C ARG A 407 7.79 -3.50 15.14
N ARG A 408 7.85 -3.96 16.41
CA ARG A 408 8.86 -4.94 16.82
C ARG A 408 8.74 -6.25 16.05
N LYS A 409 7.51 -6.75 15.87
CA LYS A 409 7.26 -7.98 15.12
C LYS A 409 7.67 -7.85 13.65
N ILE A 410 7.26 -6.78 12.97
CA ILE A 410 7.60 -6.54 11.56
C ILE A 410 9.12 -6.43 11.36
N LEU A 411 9.83 -5.71 12.23
CA LEU A 411 11.29 -5.61 12.17
C LEU A 411 11.99 -6.94 12.41
N ALA A 412 11.42 -7.79 13.26
CA ALA A 412 12.01 -9.10 13.59
C ALA A 412 11.73 -10.16 12.52
N GLU A 413 10.54 -10.17 11.93
CA GLU A 413 10.04 -11.30 11.12
C GLU A 413 9.90 -10.98 9.62
N ASN A 414 9.72 -9.71 9.22
CA ASN A 414 9.46 -9.35 7.84
C ASN A 414 10.58 -8.50 7.20
N LEU A 415 11.21 -7.60 7.98
CA LEU A 415 12.16 -6.60 7.51
C LEU A 415 13.53 -6.70 8.21
N SER A 416 13.91 -7.90 8.62
CA SER A 416 15.18 -8.16 9.30
C SER A 416 16.38 -7.87 8.38
N ALA A 417 16.31 -8.24 7.10
CA ALA A 417 17.35 -7.99 6.11
C ALA A 417 17.58 -6.48 5.89
N GLU A 418 16.51 -5.70 5.76
CA GLU A 418 16.56 -4.25 5.60
C GLU A 418 17.12 -3.55 6.85
N LEU A 419 16.68 -3.99 8.05
CA LEU A 419 17.23 -3.53 9.33
C LEU A 419 18.73 -3.81 9.41
N ASP A 420 19.15 -5.00 9.05
CA ASP A 420 20.55 -5.41 9.04
C ASP A 420 21.37 -4.58 8.05
N ARG A 421 20.81 -4.29 6.87
CA ARG A 421 21.45 -3.45 5.85
C ARG A 421 21.70 -2.03 6.38
N ALA A 422 20.71 -1.42 7.04
CA ALA A 422 20.85 -0.12 7.67
C ALA A 422 21.84 -0.14 8.86
N ALA A 423 21.77 -1.16 9.72
CA ALA A 423 22.70 -1.33 10.83
C ALA A 423 24.16 -1.52 10.36
N ARG A 424 24.39 -2.24 9.25
CA ARG A 424 25.73 -2.38 8.64
C ARG A 424 26.26 -1.05 8.09
N ALA A 425 25.40 -0.18 7.56
CA ALA A 425 25.81 1.15 7.13
C ALA A 425 26.30 2.00 8.31
N LEU A 426 25.56 1.99 9.43
CA LEU A 426 25.98 2.64 10.66
C LEU A 426 27.28 2.02 11.24
N HIS A 427 27.41 0.69 11.18
CA HIS A 427 28.60 0.02 11.67
C HIS A 427 29.85 0.37 10.84
N ARG A 428 29.72 0.58 9.52
CA ARG A 428 30.82 1.11 8.69
C ARG A 428 31.26 2.50 9.16
N ILE A 429 30.31 3.41 9.39
CA ILE A 429 30.63 4.73 9.94
C ILE A 429 31.34 4.62 11.29
N ALA A 430 30.86 3.72 12.17
CA ALA A 430 31.48 3.50 13.47
C ALA A 430 32.95 3.06 13.35
N ARG A 431 33.26 2.18 12.38
CA ARG A 431 34.61 1.65 12.14
C ARG A 431 35.60 2.68 11.61
N ASP A 432 35.12 3.73 10.96
CA ASP A 432 35.95 4.78 10.36
C ASP A 432 36.49 5.80 11.39
N SER A 433 36.03 5.74 12.66
CA SER A 433 36.42 6.67 13.71
C SER A 433 37.03 5.96 14.93
N LEU A 434 38.15 6.49 15.43
CA LEU A 434 38.84 5.95 16.62
C LEU A 434 37.97 5.98 17.87
N THR A 435 37.04 6.92 17.97
CA THR A 435 36.15 7.09 19.15
C THR A 435 34.95 6.16 19.14
N THR A 436 34.61 5.58 17.99
CA THR A 436 33.38 4.78 17.83
C THR A 436 33.63 3.38 17.29
N ARG A 437 34.88 3.04 16.90
CA ARG A 437 35.24 1.78 16.24
C ARG A 437 34.87 0.52 17.05
N ASP A 438 34.65 0.64 18.34
CA ASP A 438 34.33 -0.45 19.24
C ASP A 438 32.82 -0.66 19.43
N PHE A 439 31.97 0.17 18.81
CA PHE A 439 30.55 -0.15 18.72
C PHE A 439 30.35 -1.40 17.87
N THR A 440 29.74 -2.40 18.45
CA THR A 440 29.47 -3.65 17.74
C THR A 440 28.27 -3.53 16.82
N PHE A 441 28.22 -4.35 15.78
CA PHE A 441 27.04 -4.48 14.93
C PHE A 441 25.77 -4.73 15.74
N THR A 442 25.82 -5.66 16.69
CA THR A 442 24.67 -6.02 17.54
C THR A 442 24.17 -4.85 18.39
N THR A 443 25.06 -4.03 18.94
CA THR A 443 24.68 -2.82 19.68
C THR A 443 23.98 -1.82 18.77
N LEU A 444 24.54 -1.54 17.59
CA LEU A 444 23.96 -0.60 16.65
C LEU A 444 22.61 -1.10 16.09
N ARG A 445 22.49 -2.40 15.82
CA ARG A 445 21.24 -3.03 15.41
C ARG A 445 20.15 -2.87 16.48
N ARG A 446 20.48 -3.14 17.74
CA ARG A 446 19.54 -2.98 18.86
C ARG A 446 19.08 -1.55 19.06
N VAL A 447 20.01 -0.60 19.00
CA VAL A 447 19.72 0.84 19.08
C VAL A 447 18.82 1.28 17.92
N LEU A 448 19.17 0.87 16.70
CA LEU A 448 18.39 1.18 15.51
C LEU A 448 16.97 0.59 15.58
N THR A 449 16.83 -0.64 16.09
CA THR A 449 15.53 -1.28 16.29
C THR A 449 14.62 -0.42 17.17
N GLU A 450 15.08 -0.01 18.35
CA GLU A 450 14.25 0.78 19.27
C GLU A 450 13.97 2.19 18.71
N LEU A 451 14.90 2.77 17.96
CA LEU A 451 14.69 4.06 17.31
C LEU A 451 13.56 3.96 16.25
N VAL A 452 13.57 2.94 15.41
CA VAL A 452 12.54 2.69 14.38
C VAL A 452 11.19 2.31 15.00
N VAL A 453 11.19 1.51 16.08
CA VAL A 453 9.98 1.13 16.81
C VAL A 453 9.23 2.35 17.35
N HIS A 454 9.93 3.39 17.80
CA HIS A 454 9.34 4.59 18.36
C HIS A 454 9.23 5.74 17.36
N PHE A 455 9.47 5.49 16.06
CA PHE A 455 9.45 6.54 15.04
C PHE A 455 8.01 6.97 14.72
N PRO A 456 7.64 8.27 14.87
CA PRO A 456 6.23 8.70 14.83
C PRO A 456 5.66 8.87 13.43
N VAL A 457 6.50 9.16 12.41
CA VAL A 457 6.10 9.40 11.01
C VAL A 457 6.68 8.34 10.07
N TYR A 458 6.30 8.38 8.78
CA TYR A 458 6.84 7.42 7.81
C TYR A 458 8.34 7.56 7.63
N ARG A 459 8.85 8.79 7.47
CA ARG A 459 10.30 9.05 7.33
C ARG A 459 10.66 10.51 7.56
N ILE A 460 11.96 10.77 7.60
CA ILE A 460 12.55 12.12 7.56
C ILE A 460 13.17 12.38 6.17
N TYR A 461 13.45 13.67 5.90
CA TYR A 461 14.00 14.13 4.62
C TYR A 461 15.23 15.01 4.84
N PRO A 462 16.38 14.45 5.28
CA PRO A 462 17.58 15.21 5.54
C PRO A 462 18.10 15.90 4.28
N GLN A 463 18.49 17.17 4.39
CA GLN A 463 19.08 17.93 3.32
C GLN A 463 20.58 18.14 3.59
N SER A 464 21.43 17.85 2.60
CA SER A 464 22.88 17.94 2.75
C SER A 464 23.42 17.24 4.02
N GLY A 465 22.74 16.19 4.44
CA GLY A 465 23.11 15.40 5.60
C GLY A 465 22.58 15.93 6.95
N LEU A 466 21.78 16.99 6.97
CA LEU A 466 21.18 17.58 8.17
C LEU A 466 19.66 17.49 8.14
N ARG A 467 19.05 17.29 9.30
CA ARG A 467 17.61 17.30 9.49
C ARG A 467 17.08 18.73 9.60
N SER A 468 15.88 18.96 9.05
CA SER A 468 15.11 20.19 9.27
C SER A 468 14.62 20.30 10.73
N ALA A 469 14.07 21.44 11.12
CA ALA A 469 13.43 21.59 12.44
C ALA A 469 12.25 20.61 12.62
N ALA A 470 11.46 20.39 11.58
CA ALA A 470 10.36 19.42 11.62
C ALA A 470 10.90 17.98 11.78
N ASP A 471 11.89 17.58 10.97
CA ASP A 471 12.52 16.26 11.12
C ASP A 471 13.14 16.04 12.50
N ASN A 472 13.73 17.10 13.11
CA ASN A 472 14.26 17.02 14.47
C ASN A 472 13.16 16.80 15.51
N HIS A 473 12.01 17.46 15.38
CA HIS A 473 10.87 17.26 16.28
C HIS A 473 10.42 15.79 16.31
N ASP A 474 10.22 15.19 15.14
CA ASP A 474 9.82 13.79 15.03
C ASP A 474 10.91 12.84 15.55
N PHE A 475 12.15 13.17 15.26
CA PHE A 475 13.28 12.36 15.70
C PHE A 475 13.51 12.41 17.23
N GLU A 476 13.25 13.54 17.87
CA GLU A 476 13.33 13.70 19.34
C GLU A 476 12.29 12.81 20.04
N GLN A 477 11.09 12.68 19.50
CA GLN A 477 10.08 11.75 20.02
C GLN A 477 10.58 10.29 19.94
N ALA A 478 11.14 9.92 18.79
CA ALA A 478 11.71 8.58 18.61
C ALA A 478 12.89 8.33 19.58
N LEU A 479 13.77 9.32 19.77
CA LEU A 479 14.89 9.24 20.71
C LEU A 479 14.42 9.07 22.16
N ALA A 480 13.40 9.81 22.57
CA ALA A 480 12.84 9.70 23.91
C ALA A 480 12.29 8.30 24.18
N GLY A 481 11.50 7.73 23.22
CA GLY A 481 10.99 6.38 23.31
C GLY A 481 12.09 5.31 23.31
N ALA A 482 13.05 5.43 22.40
CA ALA A 482 14.21 4.52 22.33
C ALA A 482 15.05 4.56 23.61
N ARG A 483 15.32 5.76 24.16
CA ARG A 483 16.07 5.91 25.41
C ARG A 483 15.37 5.27 26.59
N ALA A 484 14.05 5.33 26.64
CA ALA A 484 13.26 4.68 27.69
C ALA A 484 13.28 3.14 27.59
N ALA A 485 13.37 2.59 26.37
CA ALA A 485 13.39 1.15 26.12
C ALA A 485 14.78 0.50 26.22
N LEU A 486 15.84 1.28 25.93
CA LEU A 486 17.23 0.79 25.92
C LEU A 486 17.86 0.77 27.32
N SER A 487 18.87 -0.09 27.49
CA SER A 487 19.74 -0.05 28.66
C SER A 487 20.59 1.23 28.67
N ARG A 488 20.98 1.70 29.85
CA ARG A 488 21.88 2.87 29.97
C ARG A 488 23.21 2.70 29.22
N ALA A 489 23.69 1.47 29.09
CA ALA A 489 24.92 1.16 28.36
C ALA A 489 24.82 1.49 26.87
N ASP A 490 23.62 1.40 26.29
CA ASP A 490 23.37 1.64 24.87
C ASP A 490 23.11 3.13 24.56
N HIS A 491 22.91 3.98 25.56
CA HIS A 491 22.60 5.41 25.33
C HIS A 491 23.72 6.16 24.60
N VAL A 492 25.00 5.81 24.86
CA VAL A 492 26.11 6.44 24.12
C VAL A 492 26.04 6.10 22.63
N ALA A 493 25.70 4.86 22.29
CA ALA A 493 25.51 4.45 20.89
C ALA A 493 24.29 5.13 20.27
N LEU A 494 23.20 5.33 21.02
CA LEU A 494 22.01 6.05 20.56
C LEU A 494 22.34 7.50 20.18
N GLU A 495 23.10 8.22 21.00
CA GLU A 495 23.51 9.60 20.69
C GLU A 495 24.39 9.66 19.42
N ARG A 496 25.27 8.70 19.22
CA ARG A 496 26.10 8.63 18.01
C ARG A 496 25.25 8.32 16.77
N VAL A 497 24.31 7.40 16.87
CA VAL A 497 23.37 7.10 15.79
C VAL A 497 22.53 8.34 15.43
N ASN A 498 22.05 9.09 16.45
CA ASN A 498 21.36 10.35 16.26
C ASN A 498 22.19 11.36 15.43
N ALA A 499 23.46 11.54 15.81
CA ALA A 499 24.37 12.42 15.09
C ALA A 499 24.63 11.96 13.64
N TRP A 500 24.83 10.67 13.40
CA TRP A 500 25.07 10.14 12.06
C TRP A 500 23.82 10.23 11.17
N LEU A 501 22.64 10.20 11.75
CA LEU A 501 21.39 10.36 11.05
C LEU A 501 20.92 11.83 10.91
N GLY A 502 21.84 12.80 11.08
CA GLY A 502 21.62 14.20 10.75
C GLY A 502 21.24 15.10 11.93
N GLY A 503 21.36 14.60 13.17
CA GLY A 503 21.26 15.45 14.36
C GLY A 503 22.44 16.41 14.47
N SER A 504 22.22 17.55 15.15
CA SER A 504 23.32 18.44 15.52
C SER A 504 24.23 17.69 16.49
N ALA A 505 25.46 17.43 16.07
CA ALA A 505 26.48 16.93 16.95
C ALA A 505 27.49 18.04 17.25
N ASP A 506 27.80 18.21 18.51
CA ASP A 506 29.09 18.69 18.94
C ASP A 506 30.21 17.67 18.62
N ASP A 507 30.23 17.16 17.39
CA ASP A 507 31.21 16.23 16.89
C ASP A 507 32.10 16.89 15.86
N THR A 508 32.74 17.94 16.26
CA THR A 508 34.09 18.20 15.77
C THR A 508 34.98 17.12 16.44
N PRO A 509 35.65 16.21 15.67
CA PRO A 509 36.73 15.41 16.27
C PRO A 509 37.67 16.41 16.96
N PRO A 510 38.22 16.11 18.14
CA PRO A 510 39.18 17.00 18.76
C PRO A 510 40.27 17.25 17.73
N THR A 511 40.25 18.41 17.09
CA THR A 511 41.28 18.88 16.21
C THR A 511 42.51 18.92 17.07
N ARG A 512 43.54 18.19 16.74
CA ARG A 512 44.90 18.41 17.26
C ARG A 512 45.12 19.92 17.17
N ALA A 513 45.26 20.55 18.31
CA ALA A 513 45.50 21.96 18.39
C ALA A 513 46.61 22.35 17.42
N GLY A 514 46.32 23.16 16.45
CA GLY A 514 47.33 23.81 15.62
C GLY A 514 47.16 23.86 14.11
N ILE A 515 46.08 23.37 13.51
CA ILE A 515 45.86 23.57 12.06
C ILE A 515 44.46 24.15 11.85
N ALA A 516 44.39 25.43 11.57
CA ALA A 516 43.20 26.13 11.16
C ALA A 516 42.67 25.55 9.82
N PRO A 517 41.37 25.36 9.62
CA PRO A 517 40.82 24.99 8.33
C PRO A 517 40.81 26.19 7.37
N GLN A 518 41.88 26.40 6.67
CA GLN A 518 41.84 27.15 5.41
C GLN A 518 41.52 26.17 4.27
N GLN A 519 40.47 26.47 3.56
CA GLN A 519 40.06 25.91 2.24
C GLN A 519 38.71 25.21 2.19
N ALA A 520 37.68 26.05 2.22
CA ALA A 520 36.42 25.73 1.55
C ALA A 520 36.28 26.58 0.26
N GLN A 521 37.19 26.46 -0.65
CA GLN A 521 37.10 27.04 -2.00
C GLN A 521 38.00 26.21 -2.90
N ASN A 522 37.46 25.11 -3.41
CA ASN A 522 37.83 24.40 -4.64
C ASN A 522 37.18 23.01 -4.60
N GLY A 523 36.40 22.66 -5.61
CA GLY A 523 35.61 21.44 -5.78
C GLY A 523 36.27 20.11 -5.40
N VAL A 524 36.47 19.91 -4.09
CA VAL A 524 36.91 18.63 -3.55
C VAL A 524 35.65 17.73 -3.47
N PRO A 525 35.66 16.51 -4.02
CA PRO A 525 34.56 15.57 -3.89
C PRO A 525 34.23 15.37 -2.39
N PRO A 526 32.97 15.18 -2.01
CA PRO A 526 32.59 14.98 -0.63
C PRO A 526 33.42 13.88 0.00
N SER A 527 33.97 14.11 1.19
CA SER A 527 34.82 13.15 1.89
C SER A 527 34.06 11.81 2.01
N HIS A 528 34.77 10.66 1.98
CA HIS A 528 34.18 9.33 2.11
C HIS A 528 33.24 9.24 3.33
N ALA A 529 33.52 9.96 4.40
CA ALA A 529 32.66 10.04 5.58
C ALA A 529 31.26 10.63 5.29
N ASN A 530 31.17 11.67 4.45
CA ASN A 530 29.86 12.26 4.08
C ASN A 530 29.05 11.32 3.19
N SER A 531 29.70 10.55 2.31
CA SER A 531 29.04 9.54 1.48
C SER A 531 28.47 8.40 2.33
N SER A 532 29.22 7.91 3.34
CA SER A 532 28.75 6.83 4.23
C SER A 532 27.59 7.27 5.09
N ARG A 533 27.58 8.52 5.61
CA ARG A 533 26.46 9.09 6.38
C ARG A 533 25.21 9.23 5.51
N ARG A 534 25.33 9.77 4.29
CA ARG A 534 24.18 9.86 3.36
C ARG A 534 23.57 8.49 3.06
N THR A 535 24.41 7.47 2.82
CA THR A 535 23.94 6.10 2.63
C THR A 535 23.17 5.59 3.84
N ALA A 536 23.66 5.82 5.06
CA ALA A 536 22.97 5.39 6.28
C ALA A 536 21.63 6.12 6.45
N GLN A 537 21.56 7.43 6.16
CA GLN A 537 20.33 8.23 6.21
C GLN A 537 19.29 7.72 5.20
N THR A 538 19.72 7.43 3.97
CA THR A 538 18.83 6.88 2.93
C THR A 538 18.27 5.52 3.36
N LEU A 539 19.13 4.60 3.82
CA LEU A 539 18.70 3.28 4.27
C LEU A 539 17.80 3.33 5.51
N PHE A 540 18.08 4.25 6.44
CA PHE A 540 17.19 4.51 7.58
C PHE A 540 15.81 4.96 7.11
N SER A 541 15.73 5.95 6.24
CA SER A 541 14.47 6.49 5.72
C SER A 541 13.69 5.46 4.88
N GLN A 542 14.38 4.65 4.09
CA GLN A 542 13.79 3.56 3.31
C GLN A 542 13.41 2.34 4.17
N LEU A 543 13.85 2.25 5.42
CA LEU A 543 13.41 1.26 6.40
C LEU A 543 12.19 1.75 7.19
N THR A 544 12.19 3.03 7.64
CA THR A 544 11.11 3.54 8.51
C THR A 544 9.76 3.57 7.80
N ALA A 545 9.70 3.92 6.51
CA ALA A 545 8.46 3.96 5.74
C ALA A 545 7.78 2.57 5.60
N PRO A 546 8.46 1.50 5.16
CA PRO A 546 7.89 0.15 5.16
C PRO A 546 7.45 -0.34 6.53
N VAL A 547 8.23 -0.03 7.59
CA VAL A 547 7.87 -0.41 8.95
C VAL A 547 6.60 0.31 9.40
N ALA A 548 6.44 1.61 9.10
CA ALA A 548 5.24 2.35 9.42
C ALA A 548 4.02 1.72 8.70
N ALA A 549 4.06 1.55 7.38
CA ALA A 549 2.97 0.98 6.62
C ALA A 549 2.61 -0.44 7.09
N LYS A 550 3.59 -1.35 7.13
CA LYS A 550 3.32 -2.76 7.46
C LYS A 550 2.94 -2.99 8.93
N ALA A 551 3.54 -2.24 9.85
CA ALA A 551 3.22 -2.41 11.26
C ALA A 551 1.91 -1.73 11.67
N ILE A 552 1.63 -0.54 11.15
CA ILE A 552 0.43 0.22 11.54
C ILE A 552 -0.76 -0.23 10.70
N GLU A 553 -0.69 -0.03 9.39
CA GLU A 553 -1.84 -0.22 8.50
C GLU A 553 -2.15 -1.68 8.24
N ASP A 554 -1.12 -2.50 8.00
CA ASP A 554 -1.28 -3.92 7.66
C ASP A 554 -1.12 -4.88 8.85
N THR A 555 -0.94 -4.39 10.08
CA THR A 555 -0.87 -5.26 11.27
C THR A 555 -1.68 -4.70 12.43
N ALA A 556 -1.32 -3.53 12.99
CA ALA A 556 -1.99 -3.00 14.18
C ALA A 556 -3.46 -2.68 13.92
N CYS A 557 -3.81 -2.14 12.74
CA CYS A 557 -5.20 -1.89 12.33
C CYS A 557 -6.05 -3.17 12.19
N TYR A 558 -5.42 -4.35 12.07
CA TYR A 558 -6.10 -5.64 12.09
C TYR A 558 -6.08 -6.35 13.46
N ARG A 559 -5.45 -5.72 14.47
CA ARG A 559 -5.42 -6.19 15.86
C ARG A 559 -6.28 -5.38 16.80
N TYR A 560 -6.46 -4.10 16.51
CA TYR A 560 -7.14 -3.13 17.34
C TYR A 560 -8.56 -2.87 16.82
N GLY A 561 -9.55 -3.31 17.57
CA GLY A 561 -10.97 -3.26 17.14
C GLY A 561 -11.85 -2.36 17.98
N ARG A 562 -11.30 -1.30 18.63
CA ARG A 562 -12.12 -0.34 19.38
C ARG A 562 -13.25 0.22 18.51
N LEU A 563 -12.93 0.72 17.33
CA LEU A 563 -13.89 1.11 16.30
C LEU A 563 -13.23 1.10 14.92
N LEU A 564 -13.66 0.18 14.05
CA LEU A 564 -13.02 -0.11 12.78
C LEU A 564 -13.07 1.02 11.74
N SER A 565 -13.99 1.98 11.89
CA SER A 565 -14.04 3.17 11.04
C SER A 565 -12.81 4.10 11.18
N ARG A 566 -12.03 3.93 12.25
CA ARG A 566 -10.77 4.66 12.46
C ARG A 566 -9.52 3.89 11.98
N ASN A 567 -9.68 2.61 11.63
CA ASN A 567 -8.58 1.77 11.15
C ASN A 567 -8.47 1.91 9.63
N GLU A 568 -7.79 2.94 9.18
CA GLU A 568 -7.65 3.28 7.76
C GLU A 568 -6.22 3.69 7.43
N VAL A 569 -5.87 3.72 6.14
CA VAL A 569 -4.55 4.15 5.65
C VAL A 569 -4.24 5.57 6.14
N GLY A 570 -3.08 5.73 6.76
CA GLY A 570 -2.62 7.01 7.32
C GLY A 570 -3.39 7.50 8.55
N SER A 571 -4.36 6.73 9.05
CA SER A 571 -5.10 7.07 10.27
C SER A 571 -4.33 6.64 11.52
N ASP A 572 -4.47 7.43 12.58
CA ASP A 572 -4.15 7.00 13.94
C ASP A 572 -5.44 6.65 14.69
N PRO A 573 -5.74 5.35 14.89
CA PRO A 573 -6.89 4.95 15.71
C PRO A 573 -6.82 5.44 17.16
N GLY A 574 -5.66 5.86 17.65
CA GLY A 574 -5.52 6.52 18.97
C GLY A 574 -6.24 7.85 19.01
N GLU A 575 -6.23 8.59 17.90
CA GLU A 575 -6.98 9.83 17.69
C GLU A 575 -8.41 9.52 17.26
N PHE A 576 -9.30 9.42 18.23
CA PHE A 576 -10.64 8.91 17.99
C PHE A 576 -11.53 9.87 17.20
N ALA A 577 -11.48 11.15 17.50
CA ALA A 577 -12.32 12.18 16.90
C ALA A 577 -11.55 13.46 16.63
N LEU A 578 -12.01 14.23 15.66
CA LEU A 578 -11.51 15.57 15.33
C LEU A 578 -12.55 16.64 15.69
N SER A 579 -12.13 17.77 16.25
CA SER A 579 -13.04 18.88 16.47
C SER A 579 -13.32 19.68 15.19
N VAL A 580 -14.42 20.44 15.18
CA VAL A 580 -14.76 21.32 14.05
C VAL A 580 -13.67 22.37 13.83
N GLU A 581 -13.09 22.89 14.90
CA GLU A 581 -11.99 23.87 14.85
C GLU A 581 -10.73 23.29 14.22
N GLN A 582 -10.36 22.06 14.58
CA GLN A 582 -9.23 21.36 14.00
C GLN A 582 -9.44 21.08 12.50
N PHE A 583 -10.65 20.68 12.10
CA PHE A 583 -10.99 20.50 10.70
C PHE A 583 -10.92 21.83 9.91
N HIS A 584 -11.38 22.93 10.50
CA HIS A 584 -11.21 24.25 9.89
C HIS A 584 -9.74 24.66 9.76
N ALA A 585 -8.93 24.39 10.77
CA ALA A 585 -7.49 24.68 10.73
C ALA A 585 -6.78 23.91 9.58
N ALA A 586 -7.08 22.63 9.44
CA ALA A 586 -6.54 21.80 8.35
C ALA A 586 -6.95 22.32 6.95
N ASN A 587 -8.22 22.74 6.80
CA ASN A 587 -8.67 23.31 5.54
C ASN A 587 -8.07 24.70 5.24
N LEU A 588 -7.84 25.53 6.25
CA LEU A 588 -7.15 26.81 6.11
C LEU A 588 -5.70 26.60 5.66
N GLU A 589 -4.99 25.70 6.31
CA GLU A 589 -3.62 25.34 5.92
C GLU A 589 -3.57 24.83 4.48
N ARG A 590 -4.44 23.88 4.12
CA ARG A 590 -4.52 23.34 2.76
C ARG A 590 -4.81 24.43 1.73
N SER A 591 -5.72 25.35 2.04
CA SER A 591 -6.08 26.45 1.13
C SER A 591 -4.93 27.42 0.87
N GLN A 592 -4.00 27.54 1.81
CA GLN A 592 -2.85 28.45 1.72
C GLN A 592 -1.63 27.79 1.07
N ARG A 593 -1.36 26.52 1.37
CA ARG A 593 -0.12 25.84 0.98
C ARG A 593 -0.29 24.94 -0.24
N PHE A 594 -1.39 24.18 -0.30
CA PHE A 594 -1.64 23.20 -1.37
C PHE A 594 -3.12 23.22 -1.81
N PRO A 595 -3.58 24.34 -2.40
CA PRO A 595 -4.99 24.53 -2.78
C PRO A 595 -5.47 23.56 -3.87
N HIS A 596 -4.56 22.83 -4.51
CA HIS A 596 -4.85 21.86 -5.56
C HIS A 596 -4.58 20.40 -5.12
N ALA A 597 -4.37 20.14 -3.82
CA ALA A 597 -4.29 18.78 -3.30
C ALA A 597 -5.59 18.01 -3.58
N LEU A 598 -5.50 16.69 -3.81
CA LEU A 598 -6.69 15.85 -3.95
C LEU A 598 -7.40 15.70 -2.60
N LEU A 599 -8.71 15.58 -2.66
CA LEU A 599 -9.57 15.31 -1.51
C LEU A 599 -10.26 13.96 -1.74
N ALA A 600 -9.78 12.91 -1.11
CA ALA A 600 -10.35 11.57 -1.20
C ALA A 600 -11.21 11.25 0.02
N THR A 601 -12.20 10.38 -0.15
CA THR A 601 -12.92 9.68 0.92
C THR A 601 -12.91 8.17 0.68
N ALA A 602 -12.53 7.74 -0.52
CA ALA A 602 -12.28 6.36 -0.90
C ALA A 602 -11.14 6.31 -1.92
N THR A 603 -10.37 5.24 -1.90
CA THR A 603 -9.26 4.98 -2.83
C THR A 603 -9.24 3.49 -3.17
N HIS A 604 -8.33 3.07 -4.06
CA HIS A 604 -8.10 1.66 -4.37
C HIS A 604 -7.44 0.86 -3.22
N ASP A 605 -6.94 1.54 -2.18
CA ASP A 605 -6.22 0.97 -1.03
C ASP A 605 -6.95 1.13 0.31
N HIS A 606 -8.15 1.72 0.33
CA HIS A 606 -8.88 1.87 1.57
C HIS A 606 -9.15 0.52 2.25
N LYS A 607 -9.14 0.51 3.57
CA LYS A 607 -9.44 -0.72 4.34
C LYS A 607 -10.93 -1.02 4.36
N ARG A 608 -11.77 0.02 4.27
CA ARG A 608 -13.25 -0.04 4.24
C ARG A 608 -13.81 1.09 3.40
N GLY A 609 -14.83 0.79 2.60
CA GLY A 609 -15.56 1.77 1.78
C GLY A 609 -16.03 2.98 2.60
N GLU A 610 -16.20 4.11 1.94
CA GLU A 610 -16.53 5.38 2.60
C GLU A 610 -17.84 5.30 3.38
N ASP A 611 -18.84 4.55 2.87
CA ASP A 611 -20.16 4.40 3.50
C ASP A 611 -20.15 3.35 4.64
N VAL A 612 -19.22 2.38 4.60
CA VAL A 612 -18.94 1.48 5.74
C VAL A 612 -18.44 2.30 6.92
N ARG A 613 -17.44 3.16 6.70
CA ARG A 613 -16.85 3.99 7.75
C ARG A 613 -17.86 5.00 8.29
N ALA A 614 -18.62 5.65 7.41
CA ALA A 614 -19.65 6.61 7.79
C ALA A 614 -20.74 5.98 8.68
N ARG A 615 -21.13 4.73 8.40
CA ARG A 615 -22.10 3.98 9.23
C ARG A 615 -21.49 3.57 10.55
N LEU A 616 -20.28 3.02 10.56
CA LEU A 616 -19.60 2.61 11.78
C LEU A 616 -19.31 3.78 12.73
N ALA A 617 -19.11 4.99 12.20
CA ALA A 617 -18.93 6.18 13.02
C ALA A 617 -20.11 6.44 13.96
N VAL A 618 -21.34 6.07 13.57
CA VAL A 618 -22.56 6.19 14.42
C VAL A 618 -22.42 5.42 15.73
N LEU A 619 -21.63 4.32 15.75
CA LEU A 619 -21.40 3.54 16.97
C LEU A 619 -20.71 4.36 18.06
N SER A 620 -20.00 5.43 17.70
CA SER A 620 -19.40 6.36 18.67
C SER A 620 -20.46 7.15 19.47
N GLU A 621 -21.63 7.40 18.88
CA GLU A 621 -22.76 8.12 19.51
C GLU A 621 -23.60 7.21 20.41
N ILE A 622 -23.53 5.89 20.22
CA ILE A 622 -24.31 4.87 20.95
C ILE A 622 -23.37 3.80 21.56
N ALA A 623 -22.24 4.24 22.09
CA ALA A 623 -21.15 3.35 22.52
C ALA A 623 -21.57 2.30 23.56
N ASP A 624 -22.40 2.66 24.55
CA ASP A 624 -22.92 1.75 25.58
C ASP A 624 -23.90 0.73 24.99
N ASP A 625 -24.81 1.16 24.11
CA ASP A 625 -25.76 0.27 23.40
C ASP A 625 -24.98 -0.72 22.53
N TRP A 626 -23.93 -0.26 21.83
CA TRP A 626 -23.08 -1.12 21.03
C TRP A 626 -22.33 -2.13 21.90
N GLY A 627 -21.79 -1.72 23.04
CA GLY A 627 -21.14 -2.60 23.99
C GLY A 627 -22.07 -3.69 24.53
N ALA A 628 -23.32 -3.33 24.86
CA ALA A 628 -24.36 -4.28 25.28
C ALA A 628 -24.68 -5.28 24.13
N THR A 629 -24.84 -4.76 22.91
CA THR A 629 -25.12 -5.57 21.71
C THR A 629 -23.99 -6.57 21.43
N LEU A 630 -22.72 -6.14 21.48
CA LEU A 630 -21.56 -7.04 21.30
C LEU A 630 -21.56 -8.19 22.30
N ARG A 631 -21.85 -7.92 23.57
CA ARG A 631 -21.90 -8.96 24.61
C ARG A 631 -23.07 -9.93 24.37
N ALA A 632 -24.22 -9.42 23.99
CA ALA A 632 -25.38 -10.24 23.67
C ALA A 632 -25.12 -11.15 22.47
N TRP A 633 -24.57 -10.62 21.38
CA TRP A 633 -24.24 -11.40 20.20
C TRP A 633 -23.12 -12.42 20.43
N SER A 634 -22.11 -12.06 21.20
CA SER A 634 -21.04 -12.98 21.60
C SER A 634 -21.59 -14.17 22.41
N THR A 635 -22.58 -13.91 23.28
CA THR A 635 -23.27 -14.95 24.04
C THR A 635 -24.17 -15.81 23.16
N LEU A 636 -24.98 -15.18 22.31
CA LEU A 636 -25.91 -15.85 21.38
C LEU A 636 -25.19 -16.79 20.42
N ASN A 637 -24.03 -16.38 19.93
CA ASN A 637 -23.26 -17.12 18.91
C ASN A 637 -22.16 -18.00 19.51
N ALA A 638 -21.96 -18.02 20.83
CA ALA A 638 -20.96 -18.85 21.48
C ALA A 638 -21.01 -20.35 21.10
N PRO A 639 -22.22 -20.97 20.91
CA PRO A 639 -22.31 -22.36 20.49
C PRO A 639 -21.72 -22.67 19.08
N GLN A 640 -21.53 -21.67 18.22
CA GLN A 640 -20.98 -21.81 16.87
C GLN A 640 -19.46 -21.74 16.80
N ARG A 641 -18.79 -21.33 17.91
CA ARG A 641 -17.35 -21.32 17.97
C ARG A 641 -16.79 -22.74 17.84
N ARG A 642 -15.66 -22.89 17.17
CA ARG A 642 -14.99 -24.18 16.98
C ARG A 642 -13.88 -24.37 18.00
N SER A 643 -13.89 -25.49 18.73
CA SER A 643 -12.77 -25.90 19.58
C SER A 643 -11.63 -26.41 18.70
N LEU A 644 -10.42 -25.94 18.96
CA LEU A 644 -9.20 -26.36 18.24
C LEU A 644 -8.45 -27.48 18.97
N ASP A 645 -8.70 -27.64 20.29
CA ASP A 645 -8.04 -28.65 21.12
C ASP A 645 -8.97 -29.81 21.52
N GLY A 646 -10.19 -29.86 20.95
CA GLY A 646 -11.19 -30.89 21.23
C GLY A 646 -11.86 -30.80 22.61
N LYS A 647 -11.54 -29.74 23.39
CA LYS A 647 -12.20 -29.53 24.69
C LYS A 647 -13.53 -28.81 24.51
N PRO A 648 -14.53 -29.08 25.35
CA PRO A 648 -15.78 -28.32 25.34
C PRO A 648 -15.46 -26.82 25.47
N ILE A 649 -16.09 -26.00 24.65
CA ILE A 649 -16.03 -24.56 24.79
C ILE A 649 -16.77 -24.25 26.08
N SER A 650 -16.01 -24.08 27.19
CA SER A 650 -16.60 -23.57 28.41
C SER A 650 -17.15 -22.17 28.12
N THR A 651 -18.26 -21.82 28.73
CA THR A 651 -18.77 -20.46 28.79
C THR A 651 -17.78 -19.62 29.61
N VAL A 652 -16.63 -19.35 29.01
CA VAL A 652 -15.60 -18.52 29.63
C VAL A 652 -16.10 -17.11 29.53
N GLY A 653 -16.38 -16.53 30.69
CA GLY A 653 -16.77 -15.14 30.80
C GLY A 653 -15.73 -14.22 30.13
N PRO A 654 -16.12 -13.04 29.69
CA PRO A 654 -15.22 -12.06 29.10
C PRO A 654 -14.04 -11.81 30.07
N GLY A 655 -12.81 -11.91 29.57
CA GLY A 655 -11.60 -11.55 30.32
C GLY A 655 -10.63 -12.67 30.75
N GLN A 656 -10.91 -13.93 30.48
CA GLN A 656 -9.92 -14.99 30.74
C GLN A 656 -9.13 -15.33 29.47
N GLY A 657 -7.94 -14.76 29.41
CA GLY A 657 -6.77 -15.17 28.64
C GLY A 657 -6.98 -15.40 27.14
N ALA A 658 -6.15 -14.79 26.33
CA ALA A 658 -6.01 -15.08 24.90
C ALA A 658 -5.72 -16.58 24.71
N SER A 659 -6.74 -17.42 24.72
CA SER A 659 -6.61 -18.84 24.50
C SER A 659 -6.72 -19.12 23.01
N ALA A 660 -5.66 -19.69 22.46
CA ALA A 660 -5.65 -20.32 21.14
C ALA A 660 -6.60 -21.54 21.04
N ALA A 661 -7.52 -21.70 21.97
CA ALA A 661 -8.31 -22.92 22.15
C ALA A 661 -9.55 -22.98 21.24
N TRP A 662 -9.99 -21.85 20.67
CA TRP A 662 -11.16 -21.83 19.77
C TRP A 662 -11.08 -20.76 18.69
N ALA A 663 -11.85 -20.97 17.63
CA ALA A 663 -12.02 -20.07 16.49
C ALA A 663 -13.50 -19.62 16.34
N PRO A 664 -13.76 -18.31 16.12
CA PRO A 664 -12.83 -17.20 16.22
C PRO A 664 -12.50 -16.87 17.68
N GLY A 665 -11.29 -16.29 17.92
CA GLY A 665 -10.98 -15.70 19.21
C GLY A 665 -11.75 -14.39 19.42
N PRO A 666 -11.84 -13.86 20.69
CA PRO A 666 -12.72 -12.75 21.02
C PRO A 666 -12.48 -11.47 20.20
N ALA A 667 -11.23 -11.15 19.87
CA ALA A 667 -10.88 -9.98 19.06
C ALA A 667 -11.36 -10.12 17.62
N ALA A 668 -11.12 -11.28 16.99
CA ALA A 668 -11.55 -11.58 15.64
C ALA A 668 -13.09 -11.57 15.53
N GLU A 669 -13.79 -12.12 16.53
CA GLU A 669 -15.25 -12.12 16.61
C GLU A 669 -15.82 -10.71 16.74
N ALA A 670 -15.28 -9.88 17.64
CA ALA A 670 -15.74 -8.49 17.82
C ALA A 670 -15.54 -7.63 16.57
N MET A 671 -14.40 -7.84 15.86
CA MET A 671 -14.14 -7.16 14.58
C MET A 671 -15.05 -7.67 13.46
N LEU A 672 -15.39 -8.97 13.45
CA LEU A 672 -16.34 -9.54 12.50
C LEU A 672 -17.72 -8.91 12.65
N TYR A 673 -18.25 -8.75 13.86
CA TYR A 673 -19.54 -8.11 14.08
C TYR A 673 -19.56 -6.65 13.62
N GLN A 674 -18.51 -5.87 13.88
CA GLN A 674 -18.39 -4.51 13.34
C GLN A 674 -18.37 -4.53 11.80
N THR A 675 -17.65 -5.47 11.20
CA THR A 675 -17.57 -5.59 9.74
C THR A 675 -18.94 -5.89 9.14
N LEU A 676 -19.69 -6.85 9.72
CA LEU A 676 -21.06 -7.17 9.28
C LEU A 676 -21.99 -5.97 9.40
N VAL A 677 -21.94 -5.25 10.52
CA VAL A 677 -22.73 -4.03 10.71
C VAL A 677 -22.36 -2.96 9.68
N GLY A 678 -21.07 -2.82 9.39
CA GLY A 678 -20.58 -1.80 8.46
C GLY A 678 -20.96 -2.09 7.01
N CYS A 679 -20.76 -3.32 6.54
CA CYS A 679 -20.91 -3.67 5.14
C CYS A 679 -22.31 -4.20 4.73
N TRP A 680 -23.24 -4.37 5.67
CA TRP A 680 -24.59 -4.87 5.36
C TRP A 680 -25.34 -3.90 4.45
N PRO A 681 -25.73 -4.29 3.22
CA PRO A 681 -26.41 -3.40 2.30
C PRO A 681 -27.78 -2.94 2.84
N PRO A 682 -28.18 -1.66 2.69
CA PRO A 682 -29.45 -1.16 3.24
C PRO A 682 -30.72 -1.81 2.68
N GLU A 683 -30.61 -2.39 1.49
CA GLU A 683 -31.71 -3.06 0.79
C GLU A 683 -31.73 -4.60 1.02
N LEU A 684 -30.68 -5.15 1.66
CA LEU A 684 -30.56 -6.58 1.87
C LEU A 684 -31.62 -7.07 2.87
N GLN A 685 -32.44 -8.02 2.43
CA GLN A 685 -33.43 -8.70 3.24
C GLN A 685 -32.88 -10.03 3.79
N VAL A 686 -33.22 -10.38 5.02
CA VAL A 686 -32.70 -11.60 5.68
C VAL A 686 -33.27 -12.89 5.08
N ASP A 687 -34.34 -12.82 4.29
CA ASP A 687 -34.95 -13.93 3.56
C ASP A 687 -34.39 -14.11 2.13
N ASP A 688 -33.60 -13.20 1.66
CA ASP A 688 -32.81 -13.38 0.43
C ASP A 688 -31.53 -14.17 0.75
N GLU A 689 -31.67 -15.49 0.80
CA GLU A 689 -30.57 -16.40 1.17
C GLU A 689 -29.37 -16.30 0.20
N ALA A 690 -29.64 -16.01 -1.09
CA ALA A 690 -28.59 -15.87 -2.08
C ALA A 690 -27.75 -14.60 -1.83
N ALA A 691 -28.38 -13.47 -1.60
CA ALA A 691 -27.69 -12.22 -1.34
C ALA A 691 -26.98 -12.21 0.03
N VAL A 692 -27.55 -12.85 1.06
CA VAL A 692 -26.88 -13.05 2.36
C VAL A 692 -25.64 -13.93 2.18
N ARG A 693 -25.72 -15.00 1.37
CA ARG A 693 -24.58 -15.85 1.09
C ARG A 693 -23.48 -15.13 0.30
N GLU A 694 -23.83 -14.33 -0.70
CA GLU A 694 -22.87 -13.49 -1.43
C GLU A 694 -22.13 -12.54 -0.50
N LEU A 695 -22.84 -11.89 0.42
CA LEU A 695 -22.24 -11.05 1.45
C LEU A 695 -21.29 -11.87 2.35
N ALA A 696 -21.70 -13.08 2.77
CA ALA A 696 -20.88 -13.95 3.60
C ALA A 696 -19.58 -14.34 2.90
N GLU A 697 -19.59 -14.65 1.60
CA GLU A 697 -18.39 -14.96 0.83
C GLU A 697 -17.42 -13.76 0.74
N ARG A 698 -17.93 -12.55 0.53
CA ARG A 698 -17.13 -11.32 0.55
C ARG A 698 -16.49 -11.09 1.92
N VAL A 699 -17.27 -11.24 2.99
CA VAL A 699 -16.79 -11.10 4.37
C VAL A 699 -15.78 -12.20 4.72
N ALA A 700 -15.94 -13.42 4.21
CA ALA A 700 -14.99 -14.52 4.41
C ALA A 700 -13.61 -14.19 3.78
N GLN A 701 -13.58 -13.59 2.59
CA GLN A 701 -12.34 -13.14 1.96
C GLN A 701 -11.65 -12.04 2.80
N TRP A 702 -12.41 -11.05 3.25
CA TRP A 702 -11.91 -10.03 4.17
C TRP A 702 -11.39 -10.66 5.47
N GLN A 703 -12.14 -11.61 6.06
CA GLN A 703 -11.79 -12.25 7.33
C GLN A 703 -10.46 -12.99 7.21
N LEU A 704 -10.26 -13.78 6.16
CA LEU A 704 -9.01 -14.48 5.90
C LEU A 704 -7.82 -13.51 5.84
N LYS A 705 -7.95 -12.44 5.07
CA LYS A 705 -6.93 -11.40 4.99
C LYS A 705 -6.69 -10.75 6.36
N ALA A 706 -7.74 -10.36 7.06
CA ALA A 706 -7.66 -9.73 8.37
C ALA A 706 -6.95 -10.59 9.41
N LEU A 707 -7.24 -11.89 9.44
CA LEU A 707 -6.61 -12.84 10.35
C LEU A 707 -5.11 -12.99 10.06
N ARG A 708 -4.74 -13.12 8.78
CA ARG A 708 -3.33 -13.26 8.36
C ARG A 708 -2.53 -11.98 8.59
N GLU A 709 -3.11 -10.82 8.33
CA GLU A 709 -2.45 -9.52 8.58
C GLU A 709 -2.33 -9.21 10.08
N ALA A 710 -3.27 -9.63 10.89
CA ALA A 710 -3.16 -9.51 12.35
C ALA A 710 -1.94 -10.25 12.92
N LYS A 711 -1.48 -11.34 12.27
CA LYS A 711 -0.32 -12.13 12.66
C LYS A 711 -0.36 -12.57 14.14
N LEU A 712 -1.56 -12.96 14.61
CA LEU A 712 -1.79 -13.40 15.99
C LEU A 712 -1.82 -14.93 16.09
N GLN A 713 -2.73 -15.59 15.39
CA GLN A 713 -2.88 -17.05 15.36
C GLN A 713 -2.40 -17.63 14.03
N THR A 714 -2.61 -16.91 12.96
CA THR A 714 -2.23 -17.27 11.59
C THR A 714 -1.50 -16.10 10.93
N ASN A 715 -0.73 -16.34 9.91
CA ASN A 715 -0.09 -15.31 9.09
C ASN A 715 0.21 -15.86 7.68
N TRP A 716 0.67 -14.99 6.77
CA TRP A 716 1.00 -15.37 5.39
C TRP A 716 2.17 -16.36 5.29
N LEU A 717 3.11 -16.32 6.24
CA LEU A 717 4.30 -17.17 6.26
C LEU A 717 4.04 -18.57 6.85
N ALA A 718 3.07 -18.68 7.76
CA ALA A 718 2.69 -19.90 8.45
C ALA A 718 1.17 -19.89 8.68
N PRO A 719 0.35 -20.19 7.66
CA PRO A 719 -1.09 -20.28 7.81
C PRO A 719 -1.49 -21.38 8.79
N ASP A 720 -2.39 -21.06 9.72
CA ASP A 720 -3.11 -22.04 10.54
C ASP A 720 -4.46 -22.35 9.89
N GLU A 721 -4.47 -23.32 9.00
CA GLU A 721 -5.65 -23.67 8.22
C GLU A 721 -6.84 -24.12 9.08
N ALA A 722 -6.57 -24.76 10.23
CA ALA A 722 -7.62 -25.20 11.15
C ALA A 722 -8.30 -23.99 11.82
N TYR A 723 -7.52 -23.01 12.24
CA TYR A 723 -8.05 -21.76 12.81
C TYR A 723 -8.81 -20.95 11.75
N GLU A 724 -8.26 -20.80 10.55
CA GLU A 724 -8.89 -20.08 9.43
C GLU A 724 -10.21 -20.73 9.04
N ALA A 725 -10.24 -22.07 8.91
CA ALA A 725 -11.47 -22.83 8.63
C ALA A 725 -12.50 -22.66 9.74
N GLY A 726 -12.10 -22.75 11.01
CA GLY A 726 -12.98 -22.54 12.15
C GLY A 726 -13.59 -21.14 12.18
N CYS A 727 -12.84 -20.11 11.82
CA CYS A 727 -13.34 -18.73 11.70
C CYS A 727 -14.33 -18.59 10.53
N ARG A 728 -14.03 -19.22 9.40
CA ARG A 728 -14.92 -19.24 8.23
C ARG A 728 -16.24 -19.97 8.56
N ASP A 729 -16.18 -21.15 9.15
CA ASP A 729 -17.35 -21.92 9.55
C ASP A 729 -18.24 -21.13 10.50
N PHE A 730 -17.65 -20.47 11.50
CA PHE A 730 -18.38 -19.61 12.42
C PHE A 730 -19.15 -18.51 11.68
N LEU A 731 -18.53 -17.82 10.70
CA LEU A 731 -19.19 -16.79 9.89
C LEU A 731 -20.42 -17.35 9.16
N PHE A 732 -20.25 -18.49 8.46
CA PHE A 732 -21.33 -19.11 7.71
C PHE A 732 -22.45 -19.65 8.63
N ASP A 733 -22.10 -20.21 9.78
CA ASP A 733 -23.05 -20.73 10.76
C ASP A 733 -23.93 -19.60 11.36
N ILE A 734 -23.34 -18.43 11.71
CA ILE A 734 -24.13 -17.32 12.27
C ILE A 734 -25.00 -16.65 11.21
N LEU A 735 -24.63 -16.71 9.91
CA LEU A 735 -25.42 -16.17 8.81
C LEU A 735 -26.30 -17.22 8.12
N ALA A 736 -26.37 -18.44 8.64
CA ALA A 736 -27.15 -19.51 8.05
C ALA A 736 -28.68 -19.23 8.09
N PRO A 737 -29.47 -19.70 7.10
CA PRO A 737 -30.93 -19.46 7.06
C PRO A 737 -31.67 -19.91 8.34
N GLN A 738 -31.15 -20.93 9.03
CA GLN A 738 -31.69 -21.43 10.31
C GLN A 738 -31.57 -20.41 11.45
N ARG A 739 -30.75 -19.39 11.26
CA ARG A 739 -30.55 -18.28 12.21
C ARG A 739 -31.37 -17.04 11.87
N ARG A 740 -32.30 -17.12 10.92
CA ARG A 740 -33.13 -16.03 10.44
C ARG A 740 -33.87 -15.33 11.59
N ASP A 741 -34.53 -16.07 12.46
CA ASP A 741 -35.28 -15.55 13.61
C ASP A 741 -34.40 -15.27 14.84
N GLY A 742 -33.07 -15.56 14.77
CA GLY A 742 -32.08 -15.29 15.79
C GLY A 742 -31.14 -14.15 15.39
N PHE A 743 -29.85 -14.48 15.21
CA PHE A 743 -28.79 -13.51 14.97
C PHE A 743 -29.02 -12.65 13.71
N LEU A 744 -29.45 -13.22 12.59
CA LEU A 744 -29.69 -12.46 11.35
C LEU A 744 -30.74 -11.35 11.54
N LYS A 745 -31.84 -11.66 12.23
CA LYS A 745 -32.87 -10.67 12.55
C LYS A 745 -32.37 -9.57 13.45
N GLU A 746 -31.57 -9.90 14.48
CA GLU A 746 -31.00 -8.92 15.40
C GLU A 746 -29.98 -8.03 14.68
N LEU A 747 -29.12 -8.61 13.86
CA LEU A 747 -28.15 -7.88 13.03
C LEU A 747 -28.86 -6.90 12.08
N SER A 748 -29.83 -7.40 11.29
CA SER A 748 -30.59 -6.57 10.35
C SER A 748 -31.33 -5.43 11.06
N ALA A 749 -31.98 -5.72 12.21
CA ALA A 749 -32.68 -4.71 13.00
C ALA A 749 -31.72 -3.65 13.55
N PHE A 750 -30.54 -4.07 14.04
CA PHE A 750 -29.52 -3.15 14.51
C PHE A 750 -29.00 -2.26 13.38
N VAL A 751 -28.67 -2.85 12.23
CA VAL A 751 -28.24 -2.11 11.04
C VAL A 751 -29.31 -1.13 10.58
N ALA A 752 -30.58 -1.56 10.51
CA ALA A 752 -31.71 -0.69 10.11
C ALA A 752 -31.80 0.54 11.01
N ARG A 753 -31.59 0.38 12.33
CA ARG A 753 -31.63 1.45 13.34
C ARG A 753 -30.62 2.54 13.06
N ILE A 754 -29.37 2.18 12.67
CA ILE A 754 -28.27 3.14 12.49
C ILE A 754 -28.07 3.59 11.04
N SER A 755 -28.65 2.90 10.07
CA SER A 755 -28.39 3.11 8.64
C SER A 755 -28.74 4.52 8.15
N ARG A 756 -29.83 5.13 8.70
CA ARG A 756 -30.21 6.49 8.33
C ARG A 756 -29.17 7.52 8.79
N ALA A 757 -28.67 7.39 10.01
CA ALA A 757 -27.61 8.25 10.55
C ALA A 757 -26.31 8.03 9.75
N GLY A 758 -25.96 6.77 9.45
CA GLY A 758 -24.81 6.45 8.57
C GLY A 758 -24.93 7.08 7.19
N ALA A 759 -26.10 7.06 6.56
CA ALA A 759 -26.34 7.70 5.28
C ALA A 759 -26.21 9.24 5.34
N LEU A 760 -26.65 9.86 6.44
CA LEU A 760 -26.44 11.30 6.66
C LEU A 760 -24.94 11.63 6.83
N ASN A 761 -24.20 10.85 7.60
CA ASN A 761 -22.74 10.97 7.70
C ASN A 761 -22.08 10.87 6.34
N SER A 762 -22.53 9.92 5.52
CA SER A 762 -22.02 9.72 4.17
C SER A 762 -22.29 10.91 3.26
N LEU A 763 -23.49 11.45 3.26
CA LEU A 763 -23.82 12.66 2.50
C LEU A 763 -23.02 13.86 2.99
N GLN A 764 -22.80 13.99 4.30
CA GLN A 764 -21.98 15.04 4.88
C GLN A 764 -20.52 14.94 4.39
N GLN A 765 -19.87 13.79 4.51
CA GLN A 765 -18.50 13.63 4.03
C GLN A 765 -18.40 13.89 2.52
N THR A 766 -19.42 13.50 1.75
CA THR A 766 -19.48 13.74 0.30
C THR A 766 -19.52 15.26 0.01
N VAL A 767 -20.38 16.01 0.70
CA VAL A 767 -20.45 17.49 0.53
C VAL A 767 -19.14 18.15 0.98
N LEU A 768 -18.56 17.71 2.10
CA LEU A 768 -17.29 18.25 2.59
C LEU A 768 -16.16 18.00 1.59
N ARG A 769 -16.06 16.79 1.01
CA ARG A 769 -15.10 16.49 -0.08
C ARG A 769 -15.29 17.41 -1.28
N LEU A 770 -16.51 17.61 -1.70
CA LEU A 770 -16.83 18.38 -2.91
C LEU A 770 -16.66 19.90 -2.73
N ALA A 771 -16.74 20.42 -1.49
CA ALA A 771 -16.79 21.86 -1.22
C ALA A 771 -15.57 22.42 -0.45
N SER A 772 -14.77 21.58 0.20
CA SER A 772 -13.52 21.98 0.89
C SER A 772 -12.45 22.49 -0.09
N PRO A 773 -11.45 23.24 0.40
CA PRO A 773 -10.28 23.62 -0.41
C PRO A 773 -9.54 22.40 -0.90
N GLY A 774 -9.37 22.27 -2.20
CA GLY A 774 -8.76 21.14 -2.87
C GLY A 774 -9.56 20.68 -4.08
N ILE A 775 -9.14 19.58 -4.68
CA ILE A 775 -9.73 18.95 -5.85
C ILE A 775 -10.40 17.66 -5.41
N PRO A 776 -11.73 17.55 -5.44
CA PRO A 776 -12.42 16.34 -5.08
C PRO A 776 -12.05 15.21 -6.03
N ASP A 777 -11.59 14.10 -5.43
CA ASP A 777 -11.37 12.84 -6.12
C ASP A 777 -12.48 11.85 -5.77
N LEU A 778 -13.08 11.27 -6.79
CA LEU A 778 -14.06 10.20 -6.66
C LEU A 778 -13.37 8.89 -7.02
N TYR A 779 -13.53 7.88 -6.22
CA TYR A 779 -13.14 6.53 -6.59
C TYR A 779 -14.28 5.84 -7.32
N GLN A 780 -13.97 5.06 -8.36
CA GLN A 780 -14.98 4.36 -9.17
C GLN A 780 -16.02 3.63 -8.30
N GLY A 781 -17.30 3.83 -8.60
CA GLY A 781 -18.38 3.16 -7.89
C GLY A 781 -18.93 3.93 -6.68
N THR A 782 -18.22 4.95 -6.17
CA THR A 782 -18.62 5.70 -4.97
C THR A 782 -19.71 6.75 -5.23
N GLU A 783 -20.18 6.87 -6.44
CA GLU A 783 -21.32 7.74 -6.79
C GLU A 783 -22.64 7.27 -6.16
N LEU A 784 -22.76 5.98 -5.91
CA LEU A 784 -23.80 5.36 -5.09
C LEU A 784 -23.20 4.93 -3.74
N TRP A 785 -24.00 4.24 -2.89
CA TRP A 785 -23.45 3.69 -1.65
C TRP A 785 -22.36 2.66 -1.92
N ASP A 786 -21.20 2.86 -1.29
CA ASP A 786 -20.07 1.94 -1.34
C ASP A 786 -19.88 1.23 0.00
N PHE A 787 -20.33 -0.02 0.07
CA PHE A 787 -20.14 -0.92 1.20
C PHE A 787 -19.06 -1.95 0.93
N SER A 788 -18.02 -1.57 0.20
CA SER A 788 -16.85 -2.40 -0.06
C SER A 788 -15.96 -2.55 1.19
N LEU A 789 -15.21 -3.63 1.20
CA LEU A 789 -14.15 -3.92 2.15
C LEU A 789 -12.79 -3.68 1.47
N VAL A 790 -11.70 -4.09 2.09
CA VAL A 790 -10.36 -3.97 1.52
C VAL A 790 -10.22 -4.80 0.22
N ASP A 791 -9.21 -4.50 -0.58
CA ASP A 791 -8.90 -5.26 -1.79
C ASP A 791 -8.89 -6.79 -1.55
N PRO A 792 -9.41 -7.56 -2.52
CA PRO A 792 -9.88 -7.17 -3.84
C PRO A 792 -11.33 -6.66 -3.90
N ASP A 793 -12.07 -6.63 -2.79
CA ASP A 793 -13.50 -6.30 -2.75
C ASP A 793 -13.79 -4.86 -3.25
N ASN A 794 -12.92 -3.90 -2.94
CA ASN A 794 -13.01 -2.51 -3.41
C ASN A 794 -12.63 -2.30 -4.89
N ARG A 795 -12.25 -3.35 -5.61
CA ARG A 795 -11.89 -3.33 -7.04
C ARG A 795 -12.86 -4.14 -7.89
N ARG A 796 -14.04 -4.47 -7.37
CA ARG A 796 -15.10 -5.15 -8.11
C ARG A 796 -15.58 -4.31 -9.30
N PRO A 797 -16.08 -4.94 -10.38
CA PRO A 797 -16.64 -4.24 -11.53
C PRO A 797 -17.74 -3.27 -11.11
N VAL A 798 -17.75 -2.10 -11.73
CA VAL A 798 -18.75 -1.04 -11.50
C VAL A 798 -19.79 -1.09 -12.61
N ASP A 799 -21.07 -1.11 -12.24
CA ASP A 799 -22.19 -1.00 -13.18
C ASP A 799 -22.39 0.48 -13.56
N PHE A 800 -21.63 0.94 -14.54
CA PHE A 800 -21.75 2.31 -15.06
C PHE A 800 -23.06 2.52 -15.82
N ALA A 801 -23.60 1.52 -16.50
CA ALA A 801 -24.87 1.63 -17.22
C ALA A 801 -26.04 1.98 -16.29
N LYS A 802 -26.08 1.35 -15.10
CA LYS A 802 -27.06 1.69 -14.06
C LYS A 802 -26.91 3.13 -13.58
N ARG A 803 -25.67 3.60 -13.39
CA ARG A 803 -25.38 4.97 -12.96
C ARG A 803 -25.78 6.00 -14.00
N GLU A 804 -25.46 5.74 -15.26
CA GLU A 804 -25.86 6.56 -16.40
C GLU A 804 -27.39 6.68 -16.51
N ALA A 805 -28.12 5.55 -16.44
CA ALA A 805 -29.58 5.52 -16.47
C ALA A 805 -30.20 6.25 -15.25
N TRP A 806 -29.49 6.37 -14.14
CA TRP A 806 -29.96 7.03 -12.93
C TRP A 806 -29.53 8.50 -12.82
N LEU A 807 -28.65 8.96 -13.67
CA LEU A 807 -28.19 10.34 -13.69
C LEU A 807 -29.27 11.22 -14.33
N VAL A 808 -30.00 11.96 -13.49
CA VAL A 808 -31.07 12.86 -13.91
C VAL A 808 -30.94 14.20 -13.19
N GLU A 809 -31.38 15.27 -13.83
CA GLU A 809 -31.36 16.61 -13.25
C GLU A 809 -32.51 16.83 -12.26
N THR A 810 -32.60 16.01 -11.25
CA THR A 810 -33.66 16.05 -10.22
C THR A 810 -33.03 16.54 -8.90
N PRO A 811 -33.74 17.41 -8.13
CA PRO A 811 -33.25 17.82 -6.83
C PRO A 811 -33.00 16.62 -5.89
N PRO A 812 -31.89 16.59 -5.12
CA PRO A 812 -31.56 15.48 -4.24
C PRO A 812 -32.66 15.15 -3.23
N SER A 813 -33.47 16.15 -2.82
CA SER A 813 -34.57 15.99 -1.89
C SER A 813 -35.66 15.00 -2.36
N GLU A 814 -35.85 14.87 -3.66
CA GLU A 814 -36.83 13.93 -4.23
C GLU A 814 -36.42 12.46 -4.07
N PHE A 815 -35.11 12.19 -3.87
CA PHE A 815 -34.60 10.84 -3.63
C PHE A 815 -34.57 10.44 -2.15
N LEU A 816 -34.82 11.37 -1.21
CA LEU A 816 -34.79 11.09 0.22
C LEU A 816 -35.79 9.99 0.67
N PRO A 817 -37.02 9.87 0.13
CA PRO A 817 -37.91 8.77 0.50
C PRO A 817 -37.32 7.39 0.19
N ASN A 818 -36.55 7.29 -0.90
CA ASN A 818 -35.90 6.05 -1.38
C ASN A 818 -34.38 6.07 -1.21
N TRP A 819 -33.88 6.72 -0.18
CA TRP A 819 -32.44 6.94 0.05
C TRP A 819 -31.60 5.66 0.03
N ARG A 820 -32.21 4.49 0.35
CA ARG A 820 -31.49 3.22 0.45
C ARG A 820 -30.77 2.80 -0.83
N ASN A 821 -31.29 3.17 -2.00
CA ASN A 821 -30.68 2.82 -3.30
C ASN A 821 -29.49 3.70 -3.70
N GLY A 822 -29.15 4.74 -2.95
CA GLY A 822 -27.98 5.61 -3.20
C GLY A 822 -28.18 6.74 -4.22
N ARG A 823 -29.31 6.83 -4.92
CA ARG A 823 -29.55 7.91 -5.91
C ARG A 823 -29.43 9.31 -5.31
N VAL A 824 -29.74 9.47 -4.04
CA VAL A 824 -29.58 10.76 -3.33
C VAL A 824 -28.11 11.20 -3.32
N LYS A 825 -27.15 10.29 -3.14
CA LYS A 825 -25.72 10.58 -3.14
C LYS A 825 -25.25 10.99 -4.54
N LEU A 826 -25.66 10.23 -5.58
CA LEU A 826 -25.39 10.56 -6.97
C LEU A 826 -25.89 11.96 -7.35
N ALA A 827 -27.14 12.32 -6.97
CA ALA A 827 -27.72 13.63 -7.23
C ALA A 827 -26.98 14.75 -6.48
N VAL A 828 -26.53 14.52 -5.24
CA VAL A 828 -25.69 15.48 -4.48
C VAL A 828 -24.37 15.70 -5.20
N ILE A 829 -23.69 14.64 -5.62
CA ILE A 829 -22.41 14.72 -6.35
C ILE A 829 -22.58 15.51 -7.63
N GLN A 830 -23.54 15.15 -8.47
CA GLN A 830 -23.83 15.84 -9.74
C GLN A 830 -24.09 17.35 -9.52
N ARG A 831 -24.92 17.67 -8.52
CA ARG A 831 -25.31 19.08 -8.27
C ARG A 831 -24.13 19.94 -7.82
N VAL A 832 -23.27 19.41 -6.94
CA VAL A 832 -22.10 20.17 -6.46
C VAL A 832 -21.00 20.24 -7.53
N LEU A 833 -20.80 19.17 -8.30
CA LEU A 833 -19.85 19.21 -9.45
C LEU A 833 -20.33 20.16 -10.55
N ALA A 834 -21.64 20.23 -10.82
CA ALA A 834 -22.20 21.23 -11.73
C ALA A 834 -21.94 22.65 -11.23
N LEU A 835 -22.08 22.91 -9.92
CA LEU A 835 -21.72 24.22 -9.33
C LEU A 835 -20.24 24.53 -9.54
N ARG A 836 -19.34 23.55 -9.33
CA ARG A 836 -17.90 23.71 -9.58
C ARG A 836 -17.59 23.99 -11.05
N ALA A 837 -18.37 23.47 -11.97
CA ALA A 837 -18.22 23.72 -13.40
C ALA A 837 -18.70 25.13 -13.80
N HIS A 838 -19.81 25.59 -13.22
CA HIS A 838 -20.39 26.91 -13.52
C HIS A 838 -19.65 28.07 -12.85
N LEU A 839 -19.13 27.85 -11.64
CA LEU A 839 -18.40 28.84 -10.84
C LEU A 839 -17.02 28.28 -10.44
N PRO A 840 -16.14 28.02 -11.41
CA PRO A 840 -14.88 27.32 -11.15
C PRO A 840 -13.98 28.07 -10.16
N GLU A 841 -13.91 29.40 -10.25
CA GLU A 841 -13.08 30.23 -9.37
C GLU A 841 -13.59 30.26 -7.93
N LEU A 842 -14.92 30.14 -7.74
CA LEU A 842 -15.51 30.14 -6.40
C LEU A 842 -15.09 28.94 -5.56
N LEU A 843 -14.78 27.80 -6.18
CA LEU A 843 -14.38 26.60 -5.43
C LEU A 843 -12.91 26.22 -5.60
N SER A 844 -12.18 26.84 -6.55
CA SER A 844 -10.73 26.61 -6.75
C SER A 844 -9.83 27.72 -6.22
N GLN A 845 -10.27 29.01 -6.29
CA GLN A 845 -9.44 30.17 -5.97
C GLN A 845 -10.02 31.05 -4.84
N SER A 846 -11.04 30.56 -4.17
CA SER A 846 -11.75 31.32 -3.12
C SER A 846 -11.07 31.28 -1.77
N THR A 847 -11.33 32.33 -0.98
CA THR A 847 -11.03 32.33 0.45
C THR A 847 -11.94 31.35 1.18
N TYR A 848 -11.36 30.52 2.06
CA TYR A 848 -12.10 29.67 2.99
C TYR A 848 -12.39 30.44 4.28
N LEU A 849 -13.65 30.49 4.70
CA LEU A 849 -14.09 31.27 5.87
C LEU A 849 -14.87 30.35 6.83
N PRO A 850 -14.29 29.94 7.96
CA PRO A 850 -15.05 29.28 9.03
C PRO A 850 -16.21 30.16 9.50
N LEU A 851 -17.38 29.57 9.68
CA LEU A 851 -18.57 30.27 10.18
C LEU A 851 -18.88 29.81 11.60
N ALA A 852 -19.08 30.77 12.49
CA ALA A 852 -19.46 30.48 13.86
C ALA A 852 -20.94 29.99 13.92
N VAL A 853 -21.14 28.82 14.48
CA VAL A 853 -22.48 28.24 14.72
C VAL A 853 -22.90 28.52 16.15
N ARG A 854 -24.19 28.87 16.36
CA ARG A 854 -24.75 29.15 17.69
C ARG A 854 -25.99 28.30 17.92
N GLY A 855 -26.24 27.92 19.16
CA GLY A 855 -27.41 27.16 19.58
C GLY A 855 -27.02 25.88 20.34
N ALA A 856 -28.03 25.16 20.81
CA ALA A 856 -27.86 23.97 21.66
C ALA A 856 -27.10 22.82 20.97
N HIS A 857 -27.09 22.79 19.63
CA HIS A 857 -26.43 21.77 18.82
C HIS A 857 -25.25 22.34 18.03
N ALA A 858 -24.69 23.47 18.45
CA ALA A 858 -23.58 24.11 17.72
C ALA A 858 -22.37 23.18 17.55
N SER A 859 -22.05 22.34 18.53
CA SER A 859 -20.96 21.34 18.45
C SER A 859 -21.21 20.23 17.42
N ASN A 860 -22.42 20.08 16.92
CA ASN A 860 -22.82 19.05 15.98
C ASN A 860 -22.96 19.57 14.55
N VAL A 861 -22.61 20.85 14.31
CA VAL A 861 -22.76 21.48 13.01
C VAL A 861 -21.42 22.06 12.57
N ILE A 862 -21.00 21.71 11.37
CA ILE A 862 -19.90 22.37 10.69
C ILE A 862 -20.44 23.36 9.67
N ALA A 863 -19.91 24.59 9.67
CA ALA A 863 -20.31 25.60 8.69
C ALA A 863 -19.11 26.42 8.21
N PHE A 864 -19.02 26.64 6.92
CA PHE A 864 -18.03 27.52 6.32
C PHE A 864 -18.56 28.18 5.04
N ALA A 865 -17.91 29.24 4.64
CA ALA A 865 -18.17 29.87 3.36
C ALA A 865 -16.93 29.81 2.44
N ARG A 866 -17.17 29.70 1.14
CA ARG A 866 -16.19 29.96 0.08
C ARG A 866 -16.55 31.29 -0.55
N ARG A 867 -15.56 32.18 -0.72
CA ARG A 867 -15.78 33.51 -1.27
C ARG A 867 -14.77 33.84 -2.35
N HIS A 868 -15.25 34.24 -3.54
CA HIS A 868 -14.43 34.79 -4.61
C HIS A 868 -15.11 36.05 -5.16
N GLY A 869 -14.49 37.22 -4.96
CA GLY A 869 -15.12 38.51 -5.32
C GLY A 869 -16.46 38.70 -4.57
N ASN A 870 -17.53 38.85 -5.34
CA ASN A 870 -18.90 38.98 -4.83
C ASN A 870 -19.66 37.65 -4.80
N ALA A 871 -19.08 36.57 -5.29
CA ALA A 871 -19.69 35.24 -5.24
C ALA A 871 -19.41 34.53 -3.92
N TRP A 872 -20.44 33.90 -3.36
CA TRP A 872 -20.38 33.16 -2.12
C TRP A 872 -21.01 31.78 -2.26
N ALA A 873 -20.43 30.78 -1.64
CA ALA A 873 -21.05 29.50 -1.39
C ALA A 873 -20.98 29.23 0.11
N VAL A 874 -22.11 28.94 0.74
CA VAL A 874 -22.19 28.58 2.15
C VAL A 874 -22.46 27.09 2.26
N VAL A 875 -21.62 26.40 3.02
CA VAL A 875 -21.72 24.97 3.28
C VAL A 875 -22.08 24.77 4.74
N VAL A 876 -23.13 24.00 4.99
CA VAL A 876 -23.58 23.63 6.34
C VAL A 876 -23.77 22.12 6.37
N GLY A 877 -23.03 21.44 7.22
CA GLY A 877 -23.17 20.02 7.50
C GLY A 877 -23.66 19.81 8.93
N GLY A 878 -24.70 19.00 9.11
CA GLY A 878 -25.11 18.56 10.44
C GLY A 878 -24.34 17.29 10.78
N GLY A 879 -23.31 17.37 11.61
CA GLY A 879 -22.65 16.23 12.21
C GLY A 879 -23.39 15.82 13.48
N ARG A 880 -23.46 14.51 13.72
CA ARG A 880 -23.98 13.91 14.95
C ARG A 880 -25.46 14.28 15.23
N ALA A 881 -26.36 13.58 14.59
CA ALA A 881 -27.75 13.60 15.05
C ALA A 881 -27.81 12.75 16.34
N PRO A 882 -28.35 13.28 17.45
CA PRO A 882 -28.63 12.42 18.59
C PRO A 882 -29.52 11.27 18.08
N PRO A 883 -29.20 10.01 18.41
CA PRO A 883 -30.04 8.89 18.03
C PRO A 883 -31.47 9.19 18.54
N PRO A 884 -32.52 8.82 17.80
CA PRO A 884 -33.89 8.93 18.32
C PRO A 884 -33.87 8.21 19.65
N ARG A 885 -34.25 8.94 20.74
CA ARG A 885 -34.35 8.36 22.09
C ARG A 885 -35.21 7.12 21.95
N GLY A 886 -34.60 5.96 22.10
CA GLY A 886 -35.20 4.68 21.82
C GLY A 886 -36.43 4.50 22.69
N ALA A 887 -37.48 3.95 22.10
CA ALA A 887 -38.46 3.26 22.89
C ALA A 887 -37.74 2.22 23.76
N PRO A 888 -38.05 2.12 25.06
CA PRO A 888 -37.44 1.11 25.92
C PRO A 888 -37.66 -0.26 25.30
N PRO A 889 -36.70 -1.21 25.47
CA PRO A 889 -36.91 -2.56 25.01
C PRO A 889 -38.25 -3.07 25.57
N ALA A 890 -39.06 -3.64 24.70
CA ALA A 890 -40.31 -4.28 25.12
C ALA A 890 -39.93 -5.44 26.05
N HIS A 891 -39.90 -5.17 27.32
CA HIS A 891 -39.86 -6.21 28.33
C HIS A 891 -41.18 -7.01 28.25
N ALA A 892 -41.01 -8.29 28.00
CA ALA A 892 -42.09 -9.25 28.01
C ALA A 892 -42.88 -9.14 29.30
N GLU A 893 -44.08 -8.54 29.22
CA GLU A 893 -45.13 -8.76 30.23
C GLU A 893 -45.62 -10.19 30.06
N GLY A 894 -45.38 -11.03 31.03
CA GLY A 894 -45.87 -12.40 31.01
C GLY A 894 -45.48 -13.18 32.24
N GLY A 895 -46.20 -12.95 33.34
CA GLY A 895 -46.00 -13.75 34.54
C GLY A 895 -46.95 -13.34 35.67
N LYS A 896 -48.26 -13.54 35.53
CA LYS A 896 -49.17 -13.53 36.68
C LYS A 896 -48.79 -14.63 37.65
N ALA A 897 -48.33 -14.26 38.83
CA ALA A 897 -48.29 -15.17 39.97
C ALA A 897 -49.68 -15.54 40.44
N PRO A 898 -50.01 -16.80 40.79
CA PRO A 898 -51.25 -17.17 41.43
C PRO A 898 -51.20 -16.79 42.90
N ARG A 899 -52.33 -16.24 43.37
CA ARG A 899 -52.59 -16.07 44.80
C ARG A 899 -52.84 -17.45 45.46
N GLY A 900 -52.17 -17.68 46.54
CA GLY A 900 -52.39 -18.72 47.52
C GLY A 900 -51.61 -18.45 48.77
#